data_b0b5eefce37c6139f6e4a0dd8d662ae3
#
_entry.id   b0b5eefce37c6139f6e4a0dd8d662ae3
#
_cell.length_a   1.000
_cell.length_b   1.000
_cell.length_c   1.000
_cell.angle_alpha   90.00
_cell.angle_beta   90.00
_cell.angle_gamma   90.00
#
_symmetry.space_group_name_H-M   'P 1'
#
loop_
_entity.id
_entity.type
_entity.pdbx_description
1 polymer ?
#
loop_
_entity_poly.entity_id
_entity_poly.type
_entity_poly.pdbx_seq_one_letter_code
_entity_poly.pdbx_strand_id
1 'polypeptide(L)'
;SLLRQPLDSVVDQFIPDNWRQAWRLRRLNTYLESVDAHEHLQQLASRRLDLQNELARAYRDIVVKRTWLKLTENATPSIRSALQAYLNAIRKIRKGTGKRAPRYRRDARRAAAEANPAVPCWIMAHYRVSESLPPKLGCFDLVIIDEASQSDLTALPAILRAQKVLIVGDDKQVSPEGIGQEEQKIRALMARSLHDQVDMHRAQMSPDRSIYDLFKVVFASSSVMLKEHFRCVAPIIEYSKREFYNHELLPLRVPKPSERLDPPLVDVRVIGGYRRGDRNEAEAQFIVDEIIKITQDPRLQTRSIGVVSLLGHDQARVIWDKLVVSLGPEVIQRHRIACGDARTFQGKERDIMFLSMVVAPNDVGAALTRDTYAQRFNVAASRARDRMYLVRSVGLEDLSRADTWRRSLIEHFSNPFAQDETRVESLRELCESDFEREMYDELVQRGYRVTPQVRVGRYRIDLVVEGPNDARLAIECDGDRYHGPEQWMEDMQRQVVLERAGWRFWRCFASSFVRRRKEVMDELIALLSERGIEPMGSEDLPRSSHIEYREVRAMAGGQAADYEPGELSEQVAVAGESTQAPDTVVQSDETTALTPSLLAETPGSGHPSYEIGGSQRPTSDLTTRVSSVDALAGLPIADYAEYSGPPCIDPHAASPSQVMEGLTRIIEVEGPVVAKRACDVYLRSCGIKRMGRELRKMMERALAQLVRRQVVVSEDELGTGDLLDSVVRIAGTPPVRLRRRGPRSLDEIPPSEVQLAARRLADIHGFSPGSDEHLRAILGFFDLVRLTTQAGARLLDILDREFSYVDEFLKGLRE
;
A
#
# COMPACT_ATOMS: atom_id res chain seq x y z
N SER A 1 -20.15 27.10 -56.12
CA SER A 1 -20.67 26.46 -57.33
C SER A 1 -21.25 27.50 -58.33
N LEU A 2 -21.72 28.66 -57.88
CA LEU A 2 -22.21 29.77 -58.69
C LEU A 2 -21.19 30.45 -59.62
N LEU A 3 -19.91 30.34 -59.29
CA LEU A 3 -18.77 30.94 -60.01
C LEU A 3 -18.25 30.07 -61.18
N ARG A 4 -18.84 28.89 -61.44
CA ARG A 4 -18.44 27.96 -62.55
C ARG A 4 -19.43 27.81 -63.67
N GLN A 5 -20.56 28.51 -63.59
CA GLN A 5 -21.55 28.56 -64.75
C GLN A 5 -21.36 29.85 -65.50
N PRO A 6 -21.49 29.82 -66.82
CA PRO A 6 -21.49 31.03 -67.62
C PRO A 6 -22.65 31.94 -67.23
N LEU A 7 -22.34 33.22 -66.99
CA LEU A 7 -23.22 34.24 -66.54
C LEU A 7 -24.17 34.56 -67.67
N ASP A 8 -25.30 33.84 -67.75
CA ASP A 8 -26.46 34.30 -68.55
C ASP A 8 -27.13 35.44 -67.83
N SER A 9 -27.67 36.37 -68.55
CA SER A 9 -28.25 37.67 -68.17
C SER A 9 -29.37 37.64 -67.10
N VAL A 10 -29.67 36.52 -66.53
CA VAL A 10 -30.68 36.27 -65.49
C VAL A 10 -30.10 36.26 -64.04
N VAL A 11 -28.81 36.26 -63.93
CA VAL A 11 -28.13 36.09 -62.58
C VAL A 11 -28.32 37.36 -61.71
N ASP A 12 -28.47 38.54 -62.33
CA ASP A 12 -28.70 39.79 -61.58
C ASP A 12 -29.98 39.80 -60.77
N GLN A 13 -31.02 39.00 -61.17
CA GLN A 13 -32.27 38.87 -60.42
C GLN A 13 -32.16 37.99 -59.14
N PHE A 14 -31.10 37.24 -59.04
CA PHE A 14 -30.88 36.35 -57.85
C PHE A 14 -29.85 36.87 -56.90
N ILE A 15 -29.28 38.04 -57.18
CA ILE A 15 -28.31 38.67 -56.23
C ILE A 15 -29.10 39.60 -55.32
N PRO A 16 -29.20 39.29 -54.01
CA PRO A 16 -29.92 40.17 -53.09
C PRO A 16 -29.29 41.55 -53.05
N ASP A 17 -30.06 42.62 -52.89
CA ASP A 17 -29.58 44.02 -52.83
C ASP A 17 -28.49 44.20 -51.76
N ASN A 18 -28.49 43.38 -50.75
CA ASN A 18 -27.54 43.41 -49.67
C ASN A 18 -26.37 42.45 -49.84
N TRP A 19 -26.09 41.92 -51.04
CA TRP A 19 -25.03 40.94 -51.29
C TRP A 19 -23.64 41.37 -50.80
N ARG A 20 -23.34 42.68 -50.91
CA ARG A 20 -22.05 43.21 -50.40
C ARG A 20 -21.91 43.12 -48.88
N GLN A 21 -23.02 43.33 -48.15
CA GLN A 21 -23.06 43.19 -46.70
C GLN A 21 -22.97 41.69 -46.33
N ALA A 22 -23.72 40.84 -47.00
CA ALA A 22 -23.66 39.39 -46.84
C ALA A 22 -22.25 38.84 -47.13
N TRP A 23 -21.60 39.35 -48.19
CA TRP A 23 -20.22 38.99 -48.49
C TRP A 23 -19.23 39.45 -47.45
N ARG A 24 -19.37 40.68 -46.94
CA ARG A 24 -18.57 41.23 -45.87
C ARG A 24 -18.76 40.42 -44.57
N LEU A 25 -20.00 40.09 -44.26
CA LEU A 25 -20.32 39.27 -43.10
C LEU A 25 -19.69 37.87 -43.24
N ARG A 26 -19.86 37.25 -44.43
CA ARG A 26 -19.24 35.91 -44.65
C ARG A 26 -17.72 35.95 -44.58
N ARG A 27 -17.11 36.99 -45.14
CA ARG A 27 -15.66 37.19 -45.06
C ARG A 27 -15.19 37.41 -43.62
N LEU A 28 -15.96 38.18 -42.85
CA LEU A 28 -15.69 38.40 -41.44
C LEU A 28 -15.82 37.07 -40.65
N ASN A 29 -16.90 36.34 -40.92
CA ASN A 29 -17.10 35.03 -40.28
C ASN A 29 -15.98 34.05 -40.62
N THR A 30 -15.58 33.95 -41.88
CA THR A 30 -14.45 33.10 -42.31
C THR A 30 -13.12 33.54 -41.65
N TYR A 31 -12.92 34.86 -41.52
CA TYR A 31 -11.76 35.37 -40.78
C TYR A 31 -11.83 35.00 -39.28
N LEU A 32 -12.98 35.20 -38.66
CA LEU A 32 -13.20 34.78 -37.26
C LEU A 32 -13.08 33.27 -37.07
N GLU A 33 -13.59 32.45 -37.98
CA GLU A 33 -13.38 31.02 -38.03
C GLU A 33 -11.90 30.64 -38.14
N SER A 34 -11.10 31.39 -38.90
CA SER A 34 -9.64 31.16 -39.03
C SER A 34 -8.87 31.61 -37.80
N VAL A 35 -9.37 32.58 -37.04
CA VAL A 35 -8.79 33.06 -35.78
C VAL A 35 -9.28 32.22 -34.60
N ASP A 36 -10.45 31.63 -34.73
CA ASP A 36 -11.06 30.76 -33.75
C ASP A 36 -10.40 29.38 -33.79
N ALA A 37 -9.21 29.34 -33.22
CA ALA A 37 -8.33 28.19 -33.24
C ALA A 37 -8.73 27.14 -32.20
N HIS A 38 -10.00 27.05 -31.81
CA HIS A 38 -10.45 26.14 -30.74
C HIS A 38 -10.09 24.68 -31.05
N GLU A 39 -10.46 24.18 -32.23
CA GLU A 39 -10.06 22.83 -32.66
C GLU A 39 -8.54 22.67 -32.74
N HIS A 40 -7.85 23.71 -33.21
CA HIS A 40 -6.41 23.68 -33.28
C HIS A 40 -5.76 23.68 -31.87
N LEU A 41 -6.26 24.43 -30.92
CA LEU A 41 -5.78 24.42 -29.53
C LEU A 41 -6.03 23.07 -28.84
N GLN A 42 -7.18 22.46 -29.05
CA GLN A 42 -7.44 21.11 -28.54
C GLN A 42 -6.51 20.07 -29.15
N GLN A 43 -6.29 20.12 -30.47
CA GLN A 43 -5.33 19.26 -31.16
C GLN A 43 -3.90 19.47 -30.62
N LEU A 44 -3.50 20.72 -30.40
CA LEU A 44 -2.20 21.05 -29.81
C LEU A 44 -2.08 20.56 -28.36
N ALA A 45 -3.13 20.70 -27.55
CA ALA A 45 -3.16 20.21 -26.17
C ALA A 45 -3.06 18.68 -26.13
N SER A 46 -3.81 17.97 -26.98
CA SER A 46 -3.72 16.53 -27.12
C SER A 46 -2.33 16.10 -27.59
N ARG A 47 -1.80 16.74 -28.61
CA ARG A 47 -0.46 16.46 -29.14
C ARG A 47 0.63 16.71 -28.10
N ARG A 48 0.50 17.78 -27.31
CA ARG A 48 1.40 18.04 -26.18
C ARG A 48 1.41 16.88 -25.20
N LEU A 49 0.22 16.41 -24.79
CA LEU A 49 0.08 15.29 -23.84
C LEU A 49 0.70 14.00 -24.40
N ASP A 50 0.47 13.71 -25.68
CA ASP A 50 1.07 12.56 -26.36
C ASP A 50 2.58 12.64 -26.38
N LEU A 51 3.13 13.80 -26.76
CA LEU A 51 4.57 14.04 -26.75
C LEU A 51 5.18 13.95 -25.36
N GLN A 52 4.49 14.43 -24.33
CA GLN A 52 4.93 14.27 -22.93
C GLN A 52 4.97 12.80 -22.52
N ASN A 53 3.97 12.03 -22.92
CA ASN A 53 3.92 10.58 -22.66
C ASN A 53 5.03 9.83 -23.43
N GLU A 54 5.27 10.18 -24.69
CA GLU A 54 6.37 9.64 -25.50
C GLU A 54 7.73 9.99 -24.87
N LEU A 55 7.89 11.23 -24.43
CA LEU A 55 9.11 11.69 -23.75
C LEU A 55 9.36 10.90 -22.46
N ALA A 56 8.32 10.70 -21.64
CA ALA A 56 8.42 9.94 -20.42
C ALA A 56 8.77 8.46 -20.67
N ARG A 57 8.25 7.87 -21.76
CA ARG A 57 8.63 6.51 -22.21
C ARG A 57 10.07 6.48 -22.68
N ALA A 58 10.48 7.44 -23.52
CA ALA A 58 11.85 7.55 -24.02
C ALA A 58 12.87 7.68 -22.87
N TYR A 59 12.60 8.52 -21.88
CA TYR A 59 13.46 8.63 -20.69
C TYR A 59 13.55 7.31 -19.91
N ARG A 60 12.44 6.63 -19.69
CA ARG A 60 12.45 5.30 -19.08
C ARG A 60 13.31 4.31 -19.87
N ASP A 61 13.12 4.26 -21.16
CA ASP A 61 13.87 3.38 -22.05
C ASP A 61 15.37 3.70 -22.03
N ILE A 62 15.73 4.99 -22.05
CA ILE A 62 17.12 5.42 -21.93
C ILE A 62 17.73 4.93 -20.61
N VAL A 63 17.03 5.13 -19.49
CA VAL A 63 17.51 4.68 -18.18
C VAL A 63 17.70 3.17 -18.16
N VAL A 64 16.70 2.41 -18.59
CA VAL A 64 16.75 0.94 -18.63
C VAL A 64 17.90 0.48 -19.54
N LYS A 65 17.95 0.96 -20.78
CA LYS A 65 18.98 0.54 -21.78
C LYS A 65 20.37 0.92 -21.33
N ARG A 66 20.59 2.13 -20.80
CA ARG A 66 21.89 2.55 -20.24
C ARG A 66 22.31 1.70 -19.05
N THR A 67 21.37 1.38 -18.18
CA THR A 67 21.63 0.51 -17.03
C THR A 67 22.08 -0.88 -17.51
N TRP A 68 21.36 -1.48 -18.46
CA TRP A 68 21.73 -2.77 -19.03
C TRP A 68 23.07 -2.74 -19.76
N LEU A 69 23.31 -1.72 -20.57
CA LEU A 69 24.59 -1.55 -21.25
C LEU A 69 25.74 -1.49 -20.25
N LYS A 70 25.59 -0.66 -19.21
CA LYS A 70 26.60 -0.51 -18.17
C LYS A 70 26.81 -1.79 -17.35
N LEU A 71 25.73 -2.50 -17.04
CA LEU A 71 25.81 -3.82 -16.42
C LEU A 71 26.58 -4.81 -17.28
N THR A 72 26.31 -4.84 -18.58
CA THR A 72 26.98 -5.76 -19.52
C THR A 72 28.46 -5.42 -19.65
N GLU A 73 28.80 -4.13 -19.80
CA GLU A 73 30.18 -3.65 -19.83
C GLU A 73 30.98 -4.01 -18.57
N ASN A 74 30.31 -3.85 -17.40
CA ASN A 74 30.96 -4.08 -16.12
C ASN A 74 30.92 -5.56 -15.68
N ALA A 75 30.10 -6.41 -16.30
CA ALA A 75 29.94 -7.80 -15.91
C ALA A 75 31.08 -8.71 -16.40
N THR A 76 32.30 -8.42 -15.99
CA THR A 76 33.45 -9.28 -16.23
C THR A 76 33.28 -10.65 -15.56
N PRO A 77 34.00 -11.70 -16.01
CA PRO A 77 33.96 -13.01 -15.37
C PRO A 77 34.25 -12.96 -13.86
N SER A 78 35.19 -12.10 -13.44
CA SER A 78 35.52 -11.90 -12.02
C SER A 78 34.35 -11.33 -11.24
N ILE A 79 33.69 -10.31 -11.78
CA ILE A 79 32.51 -9.67 -11.13
C ILE A 79 31.33 -10.62 -11.06
N ARG A 80 31.08 -11.44 -12.10
CA ARG A 80 30.05 -12.49 -12.08
C ARG A 80 30.32 -13.51 -10.99
N SER A 81 31.58 -13.95 -10.85
CA SER A 81 31.99 -14.87 -9.76
C SER A 81 31.80 -14.22 -8.38
N ALA A 82 32.13 -12.94 -8.23
CA ALA A 82 31.94 -12.18 -7.00
C ALA A 82 30.43 -12.03 -6.64
N LEU A 83 29.56 -11.76 -7.60
CA LEU A 83 28.11 -11.74 -7.40
C LEU A 83 27.58 -13.09 -6.93
N GLN A 84 28.04 -14.19 -7.56
CA GLN A 84 27.65 -15.53 -7.15
C GLN A 84 28.15 -15.86 -5.73
N ALA A 85 29.38 -15.47 -5.41
CA ALA A 85 29.95 -15.61 -4.08
C ALA A 85 29.15 -14.82 -3.02
N TYR A 86 28.75 -13.59 -3.36
CA TYR A 86 27.88 -12.75 -2.52
C TYR A 86 26.54 -13.43 -2.24
N LEU A 87 25.83 -13.86 -3.28
CA LEU A 87 24.54 -14.55 -3.14
C LEU A 87 24.66 -15.81 -2.28
N ASN A 88 25.71 -16.62 -2.51
CA ASN A 88 25.97 -17.81 -1.72
C ASN A 88 26.27 -17.50 -0.24
N ALA A 89 26.99 -16.42 0.03
CA ALA A 89 27.27 -15.97 1.38
C ALA A 89 25.99 -15.48 2.09
N ILE A 90 25.16 -14.67 1.42
CA ILE A 90 23.87 -14.20 1.96
C ILE A 90 22.93 -15.38 2.26
N ARG A 91 22.79 -16.34 1.34
CA ARG A 91 21.97 -17.55 1.57
C ARG A 91 22.44 -18.33 2.81
N LYS A 92 23.75 -18.40 3.06
CA LYS A 92 24.31 -19.09 4.24
C LYS A 92 24.11 -18.34 5.55
N ILE A 93 23.92 -17.03 5.53
CA ILE A 93 23.62 -16.22 6.74
C ILE A 93 22.25 -16.60 7.32
N ARG A 94 21.26 -16.97 6.51
CA ARG A 94 19.89 -17.33 6.92
C ARG A 94 19.31 -16.30 7.91
N LYS A 95 18.89 -16.76 9.11
CA LYS A 95 18.34 -15.88 10.18
C LYS A 95 19.39 -15.03 10.92
N GLY A 96 20.66 -15.09 10.54
CA GLY A 96 21.71 -14.23 11.09
C GLY A 96 22.25 -14.59 12.48
N THR A 97 21.73 -15.60 13.14
CA THR A 97 22.03 -15.94 14.55
C THR A 97 23.00 -17.11 14.76
N GLY A 98 23.42 -17.78 13.67
CA GLY A 98 24.32 -18.94 13.80
C GLY A 98 25.76 -18.59 14.13
N LYS A 99 26.48 -19.46 14.85
CA LYS A 99 27.91 -19.28 15.23
C LYS A 99 28.84 -18.96 14.04
N ARG A 100 28.46 -19.35 12.81
CA ARG A 100 29.21 -19.10 11.57
C ARG A 100 28.75 -17.84 10.83
N ALA A 101 27.67 -17.18 11.25
CA ALA A 101 27.13 -15.98 10.61
C ALA A 101 28.17 -14.84 10.46
N PRO A 102 29.03 -14.53 11.47
CA PRO A 102 30.05 -13.51 11.31
C PRO A 102 31.05 -13.78 10.18
N ARG A 103 31.41 -15.07 9.95
CA ARG A 103 32.26 -15.47 8.82
C ARG A 103 31.57 -15.19 7.48
N TYR A 104 30.32 -15.64 7.31
CA TYR A 104 29.57 -15.42 6.09
C TYR A 104 29.28 -13.95 5.81
N ARG A 105 29.06 -13.14 6.86
CA ARG A 105 28.95 -11.67 6.72
C ARG A 105 30.25 -11.04 6.19
N ARG A 106 31.42 -11.55 6.63
CA ARG A 106 32.71 -11.10 6.15
C ARG A 106 32.93 -11.50 4.69
N ASP A 107 32.58 -12.75 4.34
CA ASP A 107 32.67 -13.25 2.98
C ASP A 107 31.73 -12.46 2.04
N ALA A 108 30.50 -12.17 2.49
CA ALA A 108 29.56 -11.32 1.75
C ALA A 108 30.11 -9.90 1.52
N ARG A 109 30.68 -9.28 2.55
CA ARG A 109 31.28 -7.93 2.42
C ARG A 109 32.45 -7.90 1.43
N ARG A 110 33.29 -8.95 1.42
CA ARG A 110 34.39 -9.04 0.47
C ARG A 110 33.88 -9.20 -0.95
N ALA A 111 32.95 -10.12 -1.16
CA ALA A 111 32.33 -10.34 -2.46
C ALA A 111 31.54 -9.10 -2.95
N ALA A 112 30.84 -8.39 -2.05
CA ALA A 112 30.17 -7.14 -2.38
C ALA A 112 31.16 -6.05 -2.85
N ALA A 113 32.33 -5.95 -2.25
CA ALA A 113 33.33 -4.97 -2.65
C ALA A 113 33.79 -5.17 -4.11
N GLU A 114 33.91 -6.43 -4.54
CA GLU A 114 34.28 -6.79 -5.91
C GLU A 114 33.10 -6.70 -6.88
N ALA A 115 31.87 -6.96 -6.40
CA ALA A 115 30.65 -6.95 -7.21
C ALA A 115 30.02 -5.56 -7.39
N ASN A 116 30.33 -4.59 -6.51
CA ASN A 116 29.75 -3.25 -6.54
C ASN A 116 29.71 -2.58 -7.92
N PRO A 117 30.74 -2.65 -8.76
CA PRO A 117 30.71 -2.00 -10.07
C PRO A 117 29.61 -2.51 -11.01
N ALA A 118 29.11 -3.72 -10.79
CA ALA A 118 28.04 -4.31 -11.60
C ALA A 118 26.65 -4.10 -11.00
N VAL A 119 26.52 -3.60 -9.77
CA VAL A 119 25.21 -3.40 -9.12
C VAL A 119 24.86 -1.91 -9.18
N PRO A 120 23.89 -1.51 -10.00
CA PRO A 120 23.59 -0.10 -10.23
C PRO A 120 22.90 0.58 -9.04
N CYS A 121 22.20 -0.18 -8.20
CA CYS A 121 21.48 0.34 -7.05
C CYS A 121 21.39 -0.69 -5.93
N TRP A 122 21.62 -0.24 -4.71
CA TRP A 122 21.43 -1.03 -3.48
C TRP A 122 20.32 -0.39 -2.65
N ILE A 123 19.30 -1.18 -2.32
CA ILE A 123 18.19 -0.74 -1.47
C ILE A 123 18.19 -1.60 -0.21
N MET A 124 18.40 -0.97 0.94
CA MET A 124 18.44 -1.66 2.22
C MET A 124 18.20 -0.70 3.39
N ALA A 125 17.82 -1.23 4.54
CA ALA A 125 17.76 -0.45 5.77
C ALA A 125 19.17 0.03 6.17
N HIS A 126 19.31 1.27 6.66
CA HIS A 126 20.62 1.88 6.95
C HIS A 126 21.48 1.07 7.92
N TYR A 127 20.88 0.42 8.94
CA TYR A 127 21.61 -0.42 9.89
C TYR A 127 22.28 -1.64 9.22
N ARG A 128 21.75 -2.13 8.10
CA ARG A 128 22.34 -3.24 7.33
C ARG A 128 23.55 -2.84 6.49
N VAL A 129 23.70 -1.56 6.20
CA VAL A 129 24.77 -1.03 5.35
C VAL A 129 26.15 -1.44 5.91
N SER A 130 26.35 -1.25 7.23
CA SER A 130 27.62 -1.61 7.89
C SER A 130 27.89 -3.11 7.94
N GLU A 131 26.83 -3.93 7.90
CA GLU A 131 26.94 -5.38 7.90
C GLU A 131 27.19 -5.98 6.51
N SER A 132 26.62 -5.36 5.48
CA SER A 132 26.54 -5.94 4.13
C SER A 132 27.50 -5.32 3.13
N LEU A 133 27.85 -4.04 3.27
CA LEU A 133 28.66 -3.30 2.33
C LEU A 133 30.07 -3.00 2.89
N PRO A 134 31.07 -2.85 2.01
CA PRO A 134 32.45 -2.57 2.43
C PRO A 134 32.55 -1.20 3.12
N PRO A 135 33.43 -1.04 4.12
CA PRO A 135 33.64 0.22 4.82
C PRO A 135 34.59 1.13 4.03
N LYS A 136 34.20 1.48 2.80
CA LYS A 136 35.00 2.34 1.93
C LYS A 136 34.29 3.69 1.76
N LEU A 137 35.00 4.78 2.05
CA LEU A 137 34.48 6.15 1.90
C LEU A 137 34.25 6.47 0.44
N GLY A 138 33.16 7.19 0.12
CA GLY A 138 32.88 7.69 -1.21
C GLY A 138 32.76 6.60 -2.29
N CYS A 139 32.38 5.37 -1.93
CA CYS A 139 32.30 4.27 -2.90
C CYS A 139 30.99 4.25 -3.73
N PHE A 140 30.04 5.08 -3.37
CA PHE A 140 28.81 5.30 -4.14
C PHE A 140 28.75 6.74 -4.66
N ASP A 141 28.29 6.91 -5.89
CA ASP A 141 28.11 8.23 -6.50
C ASP A 141 27.05 9.04 -5.75
N LEU A 142 25.97 8.37 -5.33
CA LEU A 142 24.84 8.98 -4.61
C LEU A 142 24.32 8.02 -3.54
N VAL A 143 24.09 8.54 -2.34
CA VAL A 143 23.31 7.88 -1.30
C VAL A 143 22.05 8.69 -1.04
N ILE A 144 20.90 8.02 -1.10
CA ILE A 144 19.59 8.61 -0.78
C ILE A 144 19.17 8.03 0.56
N ILE A 145 18.90 8.90 1.53
CA ILE A 145 18.28 8.52 2.81
C ILE A 145 16.85 8.98 2.78
N ASP A 146 15.92 8.03 2.64
CA ASP A 146 14.50 8.29 2.75
C ASP A 146 14.02 8.11 4.19
N GLU A 147 12.95 8.81 4.57
CA GLU A 147 12.45 8.88 5.95
C GLU A 147 13.56 9.29 6.95
N ALA A 148 14.42 10.21 6.55
CA ALA A 148 15.59 10.62 7.32
C ALA A 148 15.23 11.26 8.67
N SER A 149 14.01 11.75 8.85
CA SER A 149 13.49 12.23 10.13
C SER A 149 13.36 11.14 11.19
N GLN A 150 13.29 9.86 10.77
CA GLN A 150 13.27 8.71 11.67
C GLN A 150 14.67 8.12 11.96
N SER A 151 15.68 8.55 11.21
CA SER A 151 17.03 8.02 11.30
C SER A 151 17.89 8.86 12.24
N ASP A 152 18.51 8.23 13.18
CA ASP A 152 19.50 8.84 14.08
C ASP A 152 20.91 8.82 13.45
N LEU A 153 21.93 9.16 14.25
CA LEU A 153 23.33 9.18 13.82
C LEU A 153 23.84 7.81 13.32
N THR A 154 23.12 6.71 13.54
CA THR A 154 23.51 5.40 13.01
C THR A 154 23.40 5.31 11.48
N ALA A 155 22.78 6.30 10.83
CA ALA A 155 22.80 6.44 9.38
C ALA A 155 24.12 7.02 8.81
N LEU A 156 24.97 7.64 9.63
CA LEU A 156 26.25 8.20 9.19
C LEU A 156 27.16 7.22 8.44
N PRO A 157 27.29 5.94 8.84
CA PRO A 157 28.05 4.96 8.06
C PRO A 157 27.57 4.79 6.61
N ALA A 158 26.26 4.95 6.35
CA ALA A 158 25.74 4.93 4.98
C ALA A 158 26.15 6.22 4.23
N ILE A 159 25.98 7.37 4.86
CA ILE A 159 26.26 8.69 4.31
C ILE A 159 27.76 8.83 3.97
N LEU A 160 28.65 8.36 4.83
CA LEU A 160 30.09 8.40 4.60
C LEU A 160 30.56 7.61 3.37
N ARG A 161 29.75 6.70 2.86
CA ARG A 161 30.03 5.96 1.62
C ARG A 161 29.67 6.73 0.35
N ALA A 162 29.05 7.90 0.50
CA ALA A 162 28.58 8.72 -0.61
C ALA A 162 29.60 9.75 -1.08
N GLN A 163 29.61 10.04 -2.39
CA GLN A 163 30.19 11.25 -2.94
C GLN A 163 29.20 12.41 -2.88
N LYS A 164 27.89 12.09 -3.08
CA LYS A 164 26.77 13.02 -2.98
C LYS A 164 25.69 12.39 -2.13
N VAL A 165 24.93 13.22 -1.41
CA VAL A 165 23.81 12.78 -0.59
C VAL A 165 22.53 13.50 -0.98
N LEU A 166 21.42 12.76 -0.92
CA LEU A 166 20.07 13.29 -0.97
C LEU A 166 19.34 12.83 0.30
N ILE A 167 18.96 13.79 1.12
CA ILE A 167 18.26 13.54 2.38
C ILE A 167 16.79 13.90 2.20
N VAL A 168 15.92 12.92 2.35
CA VAL A 168 14.47 13.06 2.24
C VAL A 168 13.84 12.82 3.60
N GLY A 169 13.08 13.76 4.11
CA GLY A 169 12.48 13.67 5.44
C GLY A 169 11.57 14.85 5.74
N ASP A 170 11.05 14.87 6.96
CA ASP A 170 10.10 15.87 7.43
C ASP A 170 10.26 16.10 8.94
N ASP A 171 10.73 17.27 9.34
CA ASP A 171 10.93 17.63 10.74
C ASP A 171 9.63 17.82 11.54
N LYS A 172 8.49 17.84 10.86
CA LYS A 172 7.17 17.89 11.48
C LYS A 172 6.57 16.50 11.74
N GLN A 173 7.29 15.44 11.35
CA GLN A 173 6.95 14.06 11.67
C GLN A 173 7.79 13.55 12.85
N VAL A 174 7.46 12.34 13.34
CA VAL A 174 8.07 11.80 14.56
C VAL A 174 9.58 11.60 14.37
N SER A 175 10.35 12.18 15.28
CA SER A 175 11.81 12.05 15.37
C SER A 175 12.23 10.83 16.21
N PRO A 176 13.49 10.36 16.12
CA PRO A 176 14.03 9.31 16.98
C PRO A 176 13.89 9.68 18.45
N GLU A 177 13.60 8.69 19.30
CA GLU A 177 13.64 8.89 20.73
C GLU A 177 14.92 8.24 21.27
N GLY A 178 15.69 9.01 22.03
CA GLY A 178 16.88 8.53 22.73
C GLY A 178 16.56 7.66 23.95
N ILE A 179 15.61 6.71 23.81
CA ILE A 179 15.15 5.87 24.91
C ILE A 179 16.31 5.01 25.45
N GLY A 180 16.53 5.06 26.75
CA GLY A 180 17.51 4.22 27.46
C GLY A 180 18.96 4.67 27.33
N GLN A 181 19.21 5.85 26.77
CA GLN A 181 20.56 6.42 26.70
C GLN A 181 20.76 7.42 27.84
N GLU A 182 21.89 7.31 28.55
CA GLU A 182 22.24 8.25 29.60
C GLU A 182 22.73 9.56 28.98
N GLU A 183 21.88 10.58 28.99
CA GLU A 183 22.12 11.89 28.38
C GLU A 183 23.45 12.49 28.84
N GLN A 184 23.81 12.34 30.14
CA GLN A 184 25.06 12.84 30.67
C GLN A 184 26.29 12.17 30.03
N LYS A 185 26.27 10.85 29.81
CA LYS A 185 27.37 10.15 29.13
C LYS A 185 27.53 10.61 27.69
N ILE A 186 26.41 10.81 27.00
CA ILE A 186 26.42 11.31 25.60
C ILE A 186 26.98 12.70 25.54
N ARG A 187 26.52 13.62 26.37
CA ARG A 187 27.09 14.99 26.46
C ARG A 187 28.56 14.98 26.75
N ALA A 188 29.03 14.14 27.67
CA ALA A 188 30.46 14.00 27.96
C ALA A 188 31.26 13.45 26.78
N LEU A 189 30.69 12.47 26.02
CA LEU A 189 31.31 11.95 24.78
C LEU A 189 31.35 13.01 23.69
N MET A 190 30.29 13.78 23.51
CA MET A 190 30.20 14.88 22.55
C MET A 190 31.25 15.97 22.89
N ALA A 191 31.33 16.39 24.13
CA ALA A 191 32.30 17.37 24.58
C ALA A 191 33.74 16.91 24.32
N ARG A 192 34.00 15.60 24.49
CA ARG A 192 35.34 15.02 24.29
C ARG A 192 35.71 14.80 22.83
N SER A 193 34.72 14.35 22.02
CA SER A 193 35.01 13.84 20.67
C SER A 193 34.60 14.81 19.54
N LEU A 194 33.78 15.82 19.84
CA LEU A 194 33.25 16.77 18.88
C LEU A 194 33.60 18.24 19.24
N HIS A 195 34.68 18.42 20.04
CA HIS A 195 35.11 19.78 20.49
C HIS A 195 35.51 20.68 19.33
N ASP A 196 36.02 20.11 18.24
CA ASP A 196 36.41 20.85 17.02
C ASP A 196 35.23 21.18 16.09
N GLN A 197 34.03 20.70 16.38
CA GLN A 197 32.87 20.96 15.55
C GLN A 197 32.19 22.28 15.95
N VAL A 198 31.63 22.95 14.96
CA VAL A 198 30.79 24.14 15.16
C VAL A 198 29.64 23.81 16.10
N ASP A 199 29.40 24.65 17.10
CA ASP A 199 28.37 24.43 18.14
C ASP A 199 26.99 24.12 17.54
N MET A 200 26.63 24.79 16.46
CA MET A 200 25.36 24.60 15.77
C MET A 200 25.22 23.17 15.20
N HIS A 201 26.27 22.61 14.59
CA HIS A 201 26.26 21.24 14.09
C HIS A 201 26.31 20.22 15.23
N ARG A 202 27.14 20.50 16.27
CA ARG A 202 27.26 19.66 17.45
C ARG A 202 25.92 19.51 18.18
N ALA A 203 25.13 20.58 18.27
CA ALA A 203 23.81 20.55 18.88
C ALA A 203 22.82 19.61 18.15
N GLN A 204 23.00 19.37 16.86
CA GLN A 204 22.16 18.43 16.08
C GLN A 204 22.66 16.97 16.16
N MET A 205 23.82 16.74 16.75
CA MET A 205 24.38 15.38 16.88
C MET A 205 23.96 14.70 18.19
N SER A 206 22.81 15.07 18.76
CA SER A 206 22.26 14.40 19.93
C SER A 206 21.35 13.23 19.51
N PRO A 207 21.18 12.22 20.36
CA PRO A 207 20.44 11.00 20.03
C PRO A 207 18.94 11.19 19.78
N ASP A 208 18.39 12.29 20.27
CA ASP A 208 16.99 12.71 20.09
C ASP A 208 16.78 13.53 18.81
N ARG A 209 17.87 13.78 18.06
CA ARG A 209 17.83 14.46 16.78
C ARG A 209 17.99 13.50 15.62
N SER A 210 17.31 13.81 14.53
CA SER A 210 17.39 13.02 13.32
C SER A 210 18.55 13.44 12.40
N ILE A 211 18.92 12.57 11.50
CA ILE A 211 19.83 12.92 10.40
C ILE A 211 19.25 14.06 9.55
N TYR A 212 17.92 14.12 9.40
CA TYR A 212 17.28 15.21 8.69
C TYR A 212 17.54 16.57 9.36
N ASP A 213 17.42 16.66 10.69
CA ASP A 213 17.68 17.88 11.46
C ASP A 213 19.13 18.35 11.26
N LEU A 214 20.09 17.42 11.32
CA LEU A 214 21.51 17.74 11.09
C LEU A 214 21.72 18.30 9.67
N PHE A 215 21.22 17.60 8.66
CA PHE A 215 21.45 17.99 7.27
C PHE A 215 20.65 19.23 6.85
N LYS A 216 19.50 19.50 7.48
CA LYS A 216 18.76 20.75 7.30
C LYS A 216 19.58 21.96 7.75
N VAL A 217 20.38 21.82 8.79
CA VAL A 217 21.29 22.89 9.24
C VAL A 217 22.51 22.99 8.32
N VAL A 218 23.11 21.85 7.95
CA VAL A 218 24.31 21.82 7.08
C VAL A 218 24.01 22.34 5.68
N PHE A 219 22.83 22.04 5.12
CA PHE A 219 22.42 22.40 3.76
C PHE A 219 21.19 23.32 3.74
N ALA A 220 21.10 24.26 4.65
CA ALA A 220 19.96 25.14 4.80
C ALA A 220 19.53 25.84 3.50
N SER A 221 20.51 26.24 2.64
CA SER A 221 20.25 26.89 1.35
C SER A 221 19.81 25.96 0.23
N SER A 222 19.90 24.64 0.42
CA SER A 222 19.62 23.61 -0.58
C SER A 222 18.39 22.77 -0.24
N SER A 223 17.57 23.25 0.72
CA SER A 223 16.33 22.59 1.11
C SER A 223 15.19 22.98 0.17
N VAL A 224 14.45 21.98 -0.30
CA VAL A 224 13.25 22.14 -1.15
C VAL A 224 12.08 21.46 -0.46
N MET A 225 11.00 22.19 -0.24
CA MET A 225 9.77 21.64 0.29
C MET A 225 8.86 21.13 -0.83
N LEU A 226 8.42 19.88 -0.73
CA LEU A 226 7.39 19.32 -1.58
C LEU A 226 6.02 19.73 -1.04
N LYS A 227 5.30 20.57 -1.80
CA LYS A 227 4.05 21.17 -1.34
C LYS A 227 2.80 20.42 -1.79
N GLU A 228 2.88 19.66 -2.86
CA GLU A 228 1.75 18.93 -3.42
C GLU A 228 1.42 17.68 -2.61
N HIS A 229 0.16 17.57 -2.17
CA HIS A 229 -0.31 16.47 -1.34
C HIS A 229 -1.37 15.65 -2.06
N PHE A 230 -1.10 14.36 -2.30
CA PHE A 230 -1.94 13.45 -3.07
C PHE A 230 -2.60 12.35 -2.23
N ARG A 231 -2.38 12.32 -0.92
CA ARG A 231 -2.86 11.25 -0.04
C ARG A 231 -4.25 11.51 0.50
N CYS A 232 -4.40 12.56 1.30
CA CYS A 232 -5.63 12.84 2.03
C CYS A 232 -6.55 13.74 1.21
N VAL A 233 -7.86 13.60 1.43
CA VAL A 233 -8.82 14.61 0.98
C VAL A 233 -8.64 15.92 1.75
N ALA A 234 -9.03 17.06 1.13
CA ALA A 234 -8.76 18.39 1.67
C ALA A 234 -9.22 18.60 3.12
N PRO A 235 -10.45 18.20 3.55
CA PRO A 235 -10.87 18.40 4.94
C PRO A 235 -9.96 17.72 5.96
N ILE A 236 -9.38 16.58 5.63
CA ILE A 236 -8.51 15.82 6.53
C ILE A 236 -7.15 16.50 6.68
N ILE A 237 -6.50 16.85 5.56
CA ILE A 237 -5.14 17.39 5.61
C ILE A 237 -5.09 18.86 6.03
N GLU A 238 -6.21 19.56 6.04
CA GLU A 238 -6.28 20.98 6.41
C GLU A 238 -5.77 21.21 7.84
N TYR A 239 -5.99 20.26 8.76
CA TYR A 239 -5.39 20.31 10.11
C TYR A 239 -3.87 20.41 10.04
N SER A 240 -3.23 19.45 9.36
CA SER A 240 -1.78 19.45 9.24
C SER A 240 -1.27 20.67 8.49
N LYS A 241 -1.94 21.07 7.42
CA LYS A 241 -1.60 22.24 6.61
C LYS A 241 -1.58 23.51 7.45
N ARG A 242 -2.61 23.73 8.29
CA ARG A 242 -2.74 24.90 9.16
C ARG A 242 -1.75 24.90 10.31
N GLU A 243 -1.68 23.80 11.06
CA GLU A 243 -0.94 23.74 12.32
C GLU A 243 0.57 23.52 12.14
N PHE A 244 1.01 22.86 11.05
CA PHE A 244 2.40 22.42 10.90
C PHE A 244 3.11 22.95 9.66
N TYR A 245 2.39 23.30 8.60
CA TYR A 245 2.99 23.63 7.30
C TYR A 245 2.62 25.04 6.80
N ASN A 246 2.22 25.96 7.69
CA ASN A 246 1.98 27.37 7.39
C ASN A 246 1.08 27.59 6.16
N HIS A 247 0.05 26.77 5.99
CA HIS A 247 -0.86 26.78 4.83
C HIS A 247 -0.20 26.50 3.47
N GLU A 248 1.06 26.04 3.44
CA GLU A 248 1.79 25.83 2.18
C GLU A 248 1.43 24.53 1.44
N LEU A 249 0.82 23.55 2.12
CA LEU A 249 0.40 22.31 1.48
C LEU A 249 -0.75 22.54 0.49
N LEU A 250 -0.66 21.90 -0.65
CA LEU A 250 -1.65 21.92 -1.72
C LEU A 250 -2.35 20.56 -1.80
N PRO A 251 -3.52 20.38 -1.19
CA PRO A 251 -4.26 19.11 -1.28
C PRO A 251 -4.83 18.93 -2.69
N LEU A 252 -4.25 18.05 -3.48
CA LEU A 252 -4.62 17.80 -4.87
C LEU A 252 -5.52 16.57 -5.04
N ARG A 253 -5.75 15.81 -3.96
CA ARG A 253 -6.63 14.64 -4.03
C ARG A 253 -8.07 15.06 -3.98
N VAL A 254 -8.80 14.76 -5.06
CA VAL A 254 -10.27 14.75 -5.11
C VAL A 254 -10.67 13.29 -5.36
N PRO A 255 -11.36 12.64 -4.40
CA PRO A 255 -11.74 11.23 -4.55
C PRO A 255 -12.72 11.07 -5.72
N LYS A 256 -12.63 9.94 -6.40
CA LYS A 256 -13.60 9.55 -7.40
C LYS A 256 -14.94 9.20 -6.73
N PRO A 257 -16.07 9.17 -7.44
CA PRO A 257 -17.37 8.83 -6.87
C PRO A 257 -17.38 7.54 -6.05
N SER A 258 -16.74 6.48 -6.52
CA SER A 258 -16.62 5.20 -5.81
C SER A 258 -15.71 5.25 -4.57
N GLU A 259 -14.80 6.21 -4.53
CA GLU A 259 -13.86 6.41 -3.43
C GLU A 259 -14.40 7.39 -2.38
N ARG A 260 -15.42 8.18 -2.72
CA ARG A 260 -15.94 9.24 -1.86
C ARG A 260 -16.59 8.68 -0.61
N LEU A 261 -16.17 9.15 0.54
CA LEU A 261 -16.76 8.86 1.83
C LEU A 261 -17.20 10.20 2.45
N ASP A 262 -18.50 10.46 2.39
CA ASP A 262 -19.09 11.65 3.01
C ASP A 262 -19.79 11.26 4.31
N PRO A 263 -19.57 12.00 5.40
CA PRO A 263 -18.58 13.06 5.58
C PRO A 263 -17.15 12.48 5.77
N PRO A 264 -16.10 13.23 5.38
CA PRO A 264 -14.70 12.81 5.58
C PRO A 264 -14.24 12.91 7.04
N LEU A 265 -14.86 13.74 7.86
CA LEU A 265 -14.55 13.90 9.28
C LEU A 265 -15.77 13.49 10.12
N VAL A 266 -15.54 12.62 11.11
CA VAL A 266 -16.57 12.17 12.04
C VAL A 266 -16.09 12.40 13.47
N ASP A 267 -16.71 13.32 14.19
CA ASP A 267 -16.42 13.61 15.59
C ASP A 267 -17.37 12.81 16.48
N VAL A 268 -16.84 11.94 17.30
CA VAL A 268 -17.62 11.07 18.20
C VAL A 268 -17.30 11.38 19.64
N ARG A 269 -18.28 11.94 20.35
CA ARG A 269 -18.19 12.18 21.79
C ARG A 269 -18.78 11.02 22.55
N VAL A 270 -17.95 10.30 23.31
CA VAL A 270 -18.34 9.18 24.16
C VAL A 270 -18.64 9.71 25.56
N ILE A 271 -19.92 9.89 25.87
CA ILE A 271 -20.39 10.37 27.17
C ILE A 271 -20.29 9.26 28.21
N GLY A 272 -19.70 9.57 29.36
CA GLY A 272 -19.42 8.60 30.43
C GLY A 272 -18.19 7.74 30.22
N GLY A 273 -17.32 8.12 29.28
CA GLY A 273 -16.01 7.52 29.15
C GLY A 273 -15.18 7.73 30.41
N TYR A 274 -14.37 6.73 30.77
CA TYR A 274 -13.54 6.74 31.96
C TYR A 274 -12.12 6.27 31.63
N ARG A 275 -11.14 7.05 32.01
CA ARG A 275 -9.72 6.73 31.80
C ARG A 275 -9.16 5.94 32.98
N ARG A 276 -8.44 4.84 32.70
CA ARG A 276 -7.59 4.09 33.65
C ARG A 276 -6.18 3.93 33.06
N GLY A 277 -5.20 4.67 33.60
CA GLY A 277 -3.85 4.72 33.00
C GLY A 277 -3.94 5.24 31.55
N ASP A 278 -3.44 4.49 30.58
CA ASP A 278 -3.46 4.84 29.16
C ASP A 278 -4.57 4.11 28.39
N ARG A 279 -5.71 3.83 29.07
CA ARG A 279 -6.85 3.12 28.49
C ARG A 279 -8.16 3.84 28.77
N ASN A 280 -9.05 3.82 27.77
CA ASN A 280 -10.44 4.25 27.85
C ASN A 280 -11.29 3.17 27.17
N GLU A 281 -11.91 2.34 27.99
CA GLU A 281 -12.63 1.15 27.55
C GLU A 281 -13.87 1.51 26.71
N ALA A 282 -14.53 2.62 27.03
CA ALA A 282 -15.71 3.09 26.32
C ALA A 282 -15.36 3.56 24.89
N GLU A 283 -14.26 4.30 24.72
CA GLU A 283 -13.75 4.66 23.38
C GLU A 283 -13.32 3.41 22.60
N ALA A 284 -12.62 2.48 23.27
CA ALA A 284 -12.18 1.23 22.65
C ALA A 284 -13.36 0.41 22.14
N GLN A 285 -14.42 0.27 22.94
CA GLN A 285 -15.61 -0.48 22.56
C GLN A 285 -16.35 0.16 21.40
N PHE A 286 -16.52 1.49 21.41
CA PHE A 286 -17.14 2.20 20.30
C PHE A 286 -16.36 1.97 18.99
N ILE A 287 -15.01 2.09 19.03
CA ILE A 287 -14.16 1.90 17.84
C ILE A 287 -14.32 0.48 17.29
N VAL A 288 -14.33 -0.52 18.15
CA VAL A 288 -14.51 -1.92 17.75
C VAL A 288 -15.87 -2.14 17.09
N ASP A 289 -16.93 -1.65 17.71
CA ASP A 289 -18.30 -1.80 17.21
C ASP A 289 -18.48 -1.09 15.85
N GLU A 290 -17.92 0.10 15.70
CA GLU A 290 -17.99 0.84 14.44
C GLU A 290 -17.16 0.16 13.33
N ILE A 291 -15.99 -0.37 13.65
CA ILE A 291 -15.18 -1.15 12.68
C ILE A 291 -15.94 -2.41 12.25
N ILE A 292 -16.60 -3.10 13.16
CA ILE A 292 -17.44 -4.27 12.82
C ILE A 292 -18.53 -3.86 11.83
N LYS A 293 -19.23 -2.75 12.06
CA LYS A 293 -20.26 -2.24 11.13
C LYS A 293 -19.66 -1.92 9.76
N ILE A 294 -18.52 -1.25 9.73
CA ILE A 294 -17.82 -0.92 8.47
C ILE A 294 -17.44 -2.18 7.70
N THR A 295 -16.96 -3.22 8.38
CA THR A 295 -16.56 -4.48 7.71
C THR A 295 -17.76 -5.27 7.16
N GLN A 296 -18.95 -4.99 7.66
CA GLN A 296 -20.22 -5.60 7.20
C GLN A 296 -20.87 -4.82 6.04
N ASP A 297 -20.50 -3.56 5.82
CA ASP A 297 -21.05 -2.75 4.72
C ASP A 297 -20.45 -3.21 3.36
N PRO A 298 -21.30 -3.71 2.42
CA PRO A 298 -20.84 -4.16 1.12
C PRO A 298 -20.09 -3.09 0.31
N ARG A 299 -20.41 -1.81 0.53
CA ARG A 299 -19.77 -0.67 -0.16
C ARG A 299 -18.33 -0.42 0.33
N LEU A 300 -18.00 -0.89 1.55
CA LEU A 300 -16.74 -0.64 2.24
C LEU A 300 -15.81 -1.86 2.30
N GLN A 301 -16.15 -2.97 1.63
CA GLN A 301 -15.41 -4.25 1.72
C GLN A 301 -13.94 -4.17 1.32
N THR A 302 -13.57 -3.22 0.48
CA THR A 302 -12.18 -3.04 0.01
C THR A 302 -11.41 -1.98 0.78
N ARG A 303 -12.06 -1.30 1.75
CA ARG A 303 -11.45 -0.19 2.48
C ARG A 303 -10.51 -0.68 3.57
N SER A 304 -9.35 -0.09 3.61
CA SER A 304 -8.36 -0.33 4.67
C SER A 304 -8.64 0.52 5.89
N ILE A 305 -8.45 -0.05 7.10
CA ILE A 305 -8.82 0.59 8.37
C ILE A 305 -7.61 0.66 9.30
N GLY A 306 -7.43 1.80 9.95
CA GLY A 306 -6.39 2.01 10.95
C GLY A 306 -6.94 2.62 12.22
N VAL A 307 -6.31 2.32 13.35
CA VAL A 307 -6.62 2.91 14.65
C VAL A 307 -5.35 3.47 15.27
N VAL A 308 -5.36 4.76 15.58
CA VAL A 308 -4.25 5.44 16.26
C VAL A 308 -4.69 5.84 17.66
N SER A 309 -3.96 5.39 18.66
CA SER A 309 -4.04 5.95 20.01
C SER A 309 -3.19 7.23 20.08
N LEU A 310 -3.79 8.33 20.51
CA LEU A 310 -3.09 9.61 20.71
C LEU A 310 -2.33 9.64 22.05
N LEU A 311 -2.62 8.68 22.95
CA LEU A 311 -1.98 8.54 24.26
C LEU A 311 -1.57 7.09 24.50
N GLY A 312 -0.26 6.81 24.40
CA GLY A 312 0.29 5.49 24.74
C GLY A 312 -0.09 4.35 23.78
N HIS A 313 0.49 3.18 24.02
CA HIS A 313 0.27 1.97 23.23
C HIS A 313 -0.87 1.09 23.76
N ASP A 314 -1.18 1.20 25.04
CA ASP A 314 -2.09 0.28 25.70
C ASP A 314 -3.52 0.35 25.16
N GLN A 315 -3.98 1.54 24.81
CA GLN A 315 -5.29 1.71 24.17
C GLN A 315 -5.39 0.97 22.84
N ALA A 316 -4.39 1.15 21.99
CA ALA A 316 -4.34 0.48 20.69
C ALA A 316 -4.28 -1.05 20.83
N ARG A 317 -3.59 -1.55 21.86
CA ARG A 317 -3.54 -2.98 22.17
C ARG A 317 -4.89 -3.53 22.61
N VAL A 318 -5.60 -2.83 23.52
CA VAL A 318 -6.95 -3.22 23.92
C VAL A 318 -7.90 -3.31 22.73
N ILE A 319 -7.88 -2.30 21.86
CA ILE A 319 -8.71 -2.29 20.64
C ILE A 319 -8.33 -3.47 19.74
N TRP A 320 -7.04 -3.72 19.53
CA TRP A 320 -6.57 -4.82 18.71
C TRP A 320 -7.00 -6.18 19.24
N ASP A 321 -6.84 -6.43 20.54
CA ASP A 321 -7.22 -7.69 21.18
C ASP A 321 -8.73 -7.95 21.02
N LYS A 322 -9.56 -6.92 21.18
CA LYS A 322 -11.02 -7.01 20.95
C LYS A 322 -11.35 -7.28 19.47
N LEU A 323 -10.69 -6.62 18.53
CA LEU A 323 -10.90 -6.84 17.08
C LEU A 323 -10.51 -8.25 16.66
N VAL A 324 -9.42 -8.80 17.19
CA VAL A 324 -8.98 -10.17 16.90
C VAL A 324 -10.00 -11.20 17.40
N VAL A 325 -10.66 -10.92 18.55
CA VAL A 325 -11.72 -11.79 19.09
C VAL A 325 -13.00 -11.70 18.25
N SER A 326 -13.35 -10.48 17.81
CA SER A 326 -14.64 -10.22 17.14
C SER A 326 -14.61 -10.45 15.63
N LEU A 327 -13.44 -10.32 14.99
CA LEU A 327 -13.25 -10.45 13.56
C LEU A 327 -12.31 -11.61 13.24
N GLY A 328 -12.67 -12.43 12.26
CA GLY A 328 -11.79 -13.48 11.77
C GLY A 328 -10.54 -12.92 11.05
N PRO A 329 -9.45 -13.71 10.98
CA PRO A 329 -8.20 -13.27 10.35
C PRO A 329 -8.36 -12.84 8.89
N GLU A 330 -9.30 -13.41 8.15
CA GLU A 330 -9.61 -13.04 6.78
C GLU A 330 -10.15 -11.62 6.65
N VAL A 331 -11.03 -11.19 7.55
CA VAL A 331 -11.59 -9.84 7.58
C VAL A 331 -10.50 -8.84 7.94
N ILE A 332 -9.68 -9.16 8.94
CA ILE A 332 -8.53 -8.32 9.34
C ILE A 332 -7.57 -8.14 8.17
N GLN A 333 -7.26 -9.19 7.44
CA GLN A 333 -6.38 -9.13 6.28
C GLN A 333 -7.01 -8.38 5.11
N ARG A 334 -8.29 -8.62 4.81
CA ARG A 334 -9.04 -7.95 3.74
C ARG A 334 -9.03 -6.44 3.91
N HIS A 335 -9.38 -5.99 5.11
CA HIS A 335 -9.42 -4.57 5.47
C HIS A 335 -8.06 -4.01 5.91
N ARG A 336 -6.98 -4.81 5.87
CA ARG A 336 -5.63 -4.41 6.33
C ARG A 336 -5.68 -3.69 7.67
N ILE A 337 -6.49 -4.21 8.61
CA ILE A 337 -6.70 -3.56 9.90
C ILE A 337 -5.38 -3.51 10.66
N ALA A 338 -5.07 -2.36 11.22
CA ALA A 338 -3.89 -2.15 12.06
C ALA A 338 -4.22 -1.19 13.20
N CYS A 339 -3.71 -1.48 14.39
CA CYS A 339 -3.83 -0.62 15.57
C CYS A 339 -2.44 -0.30 16.10
N GLY A 340 -2.22 0.94 16.55
CA GLY A 340 -0.95 1.36 17.09
C GLY A 340 -0.97 2.80 17.56
N ASP A 341 0.20 3.36 17.79
CA ASP A 341 0.40 4.79 18.00
C ASP A 341 0.77 5.50 16.68
N ALA A 342 1.04 6.78 16.74
CA ALA A 342 1.45 7.56 15.58
C ALA A 342 2.71 7.02 14.89
N ARG A 343 3.66 6.45 15.65
CA ARG A 343 4.89 5.85 15.10
C ARG A 343 4.60 4.60 14.28
N THR A 344 3.70 3.76 14.75
CA THR A 344 3.28 2.53 14.04
C THR A 344 2.74 2.84 12.64
N PHE A 345 2.16 4.04 12.47
CA PHE A 345 1.58 4.49 11.21
C PHE A 345 2.49 5.41 10.40
N GLN A 346 3.69 5.73 10.86
CA GLN A 346 4.62 6.51 10.07
C GLN A 346 4.98 5.77 8.77
N GLY A 347 4.91 6.46 7.63
CA GLY A 347 5.04 5.85 6.30
C GLY A 347 3.85 5.00 5.83
N LYS A 348 2.83 4.76 6.67
CA LYS A 348 1.64 3.96 6.33
C LYS A 348 0.41 4.84 6.23
N GLU A 349 -0.56 4.41 5.43
CA GLU A 349 -1.84 5.11 5.24
C GLU A 349 -3.00 4.10 5.24
N ARG A 350 -4.20 4.58 5.53
CA ARG A 350 -5.44 3.81 5.45
C ARG A 350 -6.55 4.67 4.86
N ASP A 351 -7.52 4.02 4.25
CA ASP A 351 -8.67 4.74 3.70
C ASP A 351 -9.51 5.35 4.82
N ILE A 352 -9.66 4.62 5.92
CA ILE A 352 -10.41 5.04 7.12
C ILE A 352 -9.47 4.96 8.34
N MET A 353 -9.41 6.06 9.11
CA MET A 353 -8.62 6.10 10.35
C MET A 353 -9.49 6.49 11.54
N PHE A 354 -9.26 5.81 12.66
CA PHE A 354 -9.80 6.17 13.95
C PHE A 354 -8.70 6.74 14.84
N LEU A 355 -8.95 7.91 15.41
CA LEU A 355 -8.10 8.55 16.42
C LEU A 355 -8.77 8.42 17.77
N SER A 356 -8.21 7.64 18.71
CA SER A 356 -8.69 7.55 20.09
C SER A 356 -7.95 8.56 20.96
N MET A 357 -8.66 9.48 21.59
CA MET A 357 -8.08 10.52 22.43
C MET A 357 -7.67 10.00 23.80
N VAL A 358 -8.34 8.93 24.26
CA VAL A 358 -8.10 8.20 25.53
C VAL A 358 -8.46 8.97 26.79
N VAL A 359 -8.15 10.26 26.86
CA VAL A 359 -8.41 11.09 28.03
C VAL A 359 -9.91 11.24 28.30
N ALA A 360 -10.27 11.33 29.57
CA ALA A 360 -11.67 11.46 30.00
C ALA A 360 -11.79 12.50 31.13
N PRO A 361 -12.98 12.99 31.46
CA PRO A 361 -13.17 14.04 32.48
C PRO A 361 -12.61 13.68 33.87
N ASN A 362 -12.51 12.38 34.20
CA ASN A 362 -11.90 11.91 35.45
C ASN A 362 -10.38 12.07 35.48
N ASP A 363 -9.72 12.00 34.34
CA ASP A 363 -8.26 12.13 34.21
C ASP A 363 -7.89 12.63 32.80
N VAL A 364 -7.73 13.92 32.67
CA VAL A 364 -7.31 14.57 31.43
C VAL A 364 -5.78 14.50 31.29
N GLY A 365 -5.06 14.33 32.40
CA GLY A 365 -3.61 14.34 32.43
C GLY A 365 -3.00 15.73 32.23
N ALA A 366 -1.70 15.79 32.03
CA ALA A 366 -0.99 17.03 31.76
C ALA A 366 -1.25 17.55 30.34
N ALA A 367 -1.21 18.88 30.17
CA ALA A 367 -1.28 19.51 28.86
C ALA A 367 -0.11 19.06 27.95
N LEU A 368 -0.41 18.79 26.70
CA LEU A 368 0.57 18.33 25.71
C LEU A 368 1.25 19.53 25.06
N THR A 369 2.40 19.95 25.57
CA THR A 369 3.11 21.17 25.12
C THR A 369 4.42 20.89 24.39
N ARG A 370 4.94 19.66 24.44
CA ARG A 370 6.23 19.31 23.82
C ARG A 370 6.09 19.07 22.32
N ASP A 371 7.13 19.40 21.56
CA ASP A 371 7.20 19.20 20.10
C ASP A 371 6.98 17.73 19.68
N THR A 372 7.37 16.78 20.53
CA THR A 372 7.13 15.34 20.27
C THR A 372 5.66 15.00 20.17
N TYR A 373 4.80 15.70 20.91
CA TYR A 373 3.34 15.52 20.79
C TYR A 373 2.82 16.19 19.51
N ALA A 374 3.34 17.37 19.16
CA ALA A 374 3.03 18.03 17.90
C ALA A 374 3.26 17.08 16.71
N GLN A 375 4.43 16.47 16.66
CA GLN A 375 4.78 15.49 15.63
C GLN A 375 3.85 14.27 15.61
N ARG A 376 3.47 13.74 16.77
CA ARG A 376 2.52 12.61 16.87
C ARG A 376 1.14 12.98 16.33
N PHE A 377 0.64 14.18 16.66
CA PHE A 377 -0.65 14.66 16.17
C PHE A 377 -0.61 14.88 14.65
N ASN A 378 0.47 15.48 14.12
CA ASN A 378 0.64 15.66 12.70
C ASN A 378 0.64 14.33 11.94
N VAL A 379 1.40 13.34 12.42
CA VAL A 379 1.41 12.01 11.82
C VAL A 379 0.02 11.40 11.88
N ALA A 380 -0.64 11.38 13.03
CA ALA A 380 -1.96 10.78 13.21
C ALA A 380 -3.00 11.40 12.26
N ALA A 381 -3.05 12.74 12.19
CA ALA A 381 -4.02 13.48 11.38
C ALA A 381 -3.77 13.40 9.87
N SER A 382 -2.60 12.93 9.42
CA SER A 382 -2.24 12.83 8.01
C SER A 382 -2.26 11.40 7.45
N ARG A 383 -2.81 10.42 8.17
CA ARG A 383 -2.80 8.98 7.76
C ARG A 383 -4.10 8.50 7.13
N ALA A 384 -5.20 9.24 7.29
CA ALA A 384 -6.46 8.92 6.64
C ALA A 384 -6.48 9.42 5.20
N ARG A 385 -6.91 8.58 4.27
CA ARG A 385 -7.09 9.00 2.88
C ARG A 385 -8.44 9.67 2.66
N ASP A 386 -9.52 9.01 3.08
CA ASP A 386 -10.88 9.36 2.71
C ASP A 386 -11.78 9.70 3.90
N ARG A 387 -11.58 9.06 5.07
CA ARG A 387 -12.37 9.35 6.28
C ARG A 387 -11.54 9.25 7.54
N MET A 388 -11.76 10.17 8.48
CA MET A 388 -11.13 10.18 9.79
C MET A 388 -12.18 10.35 10.89
N TYR A 389 -12.14 9.44 11.86
CA TYR A 389 -12.93 9.50 13.08
C TYR A 389 -12.09 10.05 14.22
N LEU A 390 -12.59 11.04 14.94
CA LEU A 390 -12.06 11.43 16.24
C LEU A 390 -12.97 10.88 17.31
N VAL A 391 -12.50 9.93 18.10
CA VAL A 391 -13.24 9.34 19.20
C VAL A 391 -12.69 9.90 20.50
N ARG A 392 -13.51 10.64 21.23
CA ARG A 392 -13.13 11.39 22.43
C ARG A 392 -14.17 11.35 23.52
N SER A 393 -13.74 11.39 24.77
CA SER A 393 -14.62 11.47 25.94
C SER A 393 -14.63 12.85 26.58
N VAL A 394 -13.76 13.78 26.14
CA VAL A 394 -13.63 15.15 26.63
C VAL A 394 -14.13 16.17 25.63
N GLY A 395 -14.60 17.34 26.12
CA GLY A 395 -14.88 18.53 25.36
C GLY A 395 -13.79 19.57 25.50
N LEU A 396 -13.97 20.73 24.83
CA LEU A 396 -13.05 21.87 24.98
C LEU A 396 -13.07 22.45 26.40
N GLU A 397 -14.19 22.32 27.07
CA GLU A 397 -14.42 22.72 28.46
C GLU A 397 -13.57 21.94 29.47
N ASP A 398 -13.28 20.69 29.18
CA ASP A 398 -12.51 19.79 30.05
C ASP A 398 -10.98 20.01 29.91
N LEU A 399 -10.55 20.65 28.81
CA LEU A 399 -9.14 20.79 28.47
C LEU A 399 -8.56 22.14 28.90
N SER A 400 -7.37 22.11 29.49
CA SER A 400 -6.60 23.34 29.75
C SER A 400 -6.37 24.15 28.48
N ARG A 401 -6.33 25.48 28.58
CA ARG A 401 -5.95 26.36 27.45
C ARG A 401 -4.53 26.11 26.96
N ALA A 402 -3.67 25.56 27.80
CA ALA A 402 -2.30 25.19 27.42
C ALA A 402 -2.22 23.90 26.59
N ASP A 403 -3.29 23.12 26.55
CA ASP A 403 -3.34 21.85 25.78
C ASP A 403 -3.69 22.12 24.30
N THR A 404 -2.75 22.74 23.61
CA THR A 404 -2.96 23.25 22.25
C THR A 404 -3.33 22.14 21.26
N TRP A 405 -2.67 20.99 21.33
CA TRP A 405 -2.83 19.95 20.30
C TRP A 405 -4.16 19.22 20.37
N ARG A 406 -4.64 18.87 21.58
CA ARG A 406 -5.97 18.27 21.73
C ARG A 406 -7.07 19.26 21.40
N ARG A 407 -6.92 20.53 21.83
CA ARG A 407 -7.89 21.58 21.54
C ARG A 407 -7.99 21.87 20.06
N SER A 408 -6.86 22.11 19.37
CA SER A 408 -6.85 22.41 17.93
C SER A 408 -7.40 21.27 17.09
N LEU A 409 -7.19 19.99 17.52
CA LEU A 409 -7.78 18.85 16.85
C LEU A 409 -9.31 18.81 16.99
N ILE A 410 -9.85 19.04 18.19
CA ILE A 410 -11.31 19.11 18.41
C ILE A 410 -11.90 20.29 17.62
N GLU A 411 -11.27 21.46 17.63
CA GLU A 411 -11.69 22.63 16.87
C GLU A 411 -11.72 22.35 15.37
N HIS A 412 -10.71 21.60 14.85
CA HIS A 412 -10.69 21.18 13.46
C HIS A 412 -11.86 20.27 13.09
N PHE A 413 -12.22 19.33 13.96
CA PHE A 413 -13.38 18.46 13.76
C PHE A 413 -14.72 19.18 13.95
N SER A 414 -14.70 20.38 14.50
CA SER A 414 -15.89 21.25 14.57
C SER A 414 -16.01 22.15 13.35
N ASN A 415 -14.89 22.64 12.81
CA ASN A 415 -14.86 23.50 11.62
C ASN A 415 -13.48 23.41 10.91
N PRO A 416 -13.32 22.52 9.90
CA PRO A 416 -12.05 22.35 9.20
C PRO A 416 -11.63 23.58 8.38
N PHE A 417 -12.59 24.35 7.85
CA PHE A 417 -12.37 25.51 6.98
C PHE A 417 -12.92 26.81 7.59
N ALA A 418 -12.42 27.19 8.75
CA ALA A 418 -12.95 28.30 9.57
C ALA A 418 -13.15 29.65 8.86
N GLN A 419 -12.79 29.83 7.60
CA GLN A 419 -12.84 31.08 6.87
C GLN A 419 -13.66 31.09 5.58
N ASP A 420 -14.26 29.97 5.12
CA ASP A 420 -14.72 29.86 3.72
C ASP A 420 -16.18 29.36 3.51
N GLU A 421 -17.05 29.38 4.50
CA GLU A 421 -18.45 28.94 4.31
C GLU A 421 -19.39 30.05 3.91
N THR A 422 -19.49 30.31 2.59
CA THR A 422 -20.68 30.91 2.00
C THR A 422 -21.72 29.77 1.80
N ARG A 423 -22.84 29.84 2.52
CA ARG A 423 -24.00 28.96 2.27
C ARG A 423 -24.57 29.31 0.90
N VAL A 424 -24.45 28.40 -0.04
CA VAL A 424 -25.05 28.52 -1.38
C VAL A 424 -26.28 27.64 -1.45
N GLU A 425 -27.39 28.18 -1.91
CA GLU A 425 -28.67 27.45 -1.95
C GLU A 425 -28.79 26.49 -3.14
N SER A 426 -28.04 26.72 -4.23
CA SER A 426 -27.99 25.83 -5.39
C SER A 426 -26.61 25.72 -5.96
N LEU A 427 -26.26 24.59 -6.59
CA LEU A 427 -24.97 24.39 -7.25
C LEU A 427 -24.74 25.41 -8.37
N ARG A 428 -25.79 25.86 -9.05
CA ARG A 428 -25.73 26.85 -10.11
C ARG A 428 -25.19 28.21 -9.63
N GLU A 429 -25.46 28.59 -8.36
CA GLU A 429 -24.96 29.84 -7.76
C GLU A 429 -23.46 29.83 -7.52
N LEU A 430 -22.84 28.66 -7.49
CA LEU A 430 -21.37 28.55 -7.41
C LEU A 430 -20.68 28.97 -8.70
N CYS A 431 -21.37 28.97 -9.85
CA CYS A 431 -20.79 29.44 -11.10
C CYS A 431 -20.47 30.93 -11.04
N GLU A 432 -19.23 31.31 -11.33
CA GLU A 432 -18.72 32.67 -11.21
C GLU A 432 -19.10 33.57 -12.41
N SER A 433 -19.28 32.97 -13.59
CA SER A 433 -19.62 33.69 -14.83
C SER A 433 -20.96 33.24 -15.43
N ASP A 434 -21.57 34.11 -16.28
CA ASP A 434 -22.78 33.75 -17.01
C ASP A 434 -22.50 32.62 -18.02
N PHE A 435 -21.29 32.55 -18.58
CA PHE A 435 -20.90 31.48 -19.48
C PHE A 435 -20.86 30.13 -18.74
N GLU A 436 -20.29 30.09 -17.56
CA GLU A 436 -20.31 28.86 -16.74
C GLU A 436 -21.75 28.43 -16.41
N ARG A 437 -22.62 29.37 -16.06
CA ARG A 437 -24.05 29.11 -15.77
C ARG A 437 -24.76 28.52 -16.96
N GLU A 438 -24.56 29.09 -18.16
CA GLU A 438 -25.16 28.60 -19.37
C GLU A 438 -24.64 27.19 -19.74
N MET A 439 -23.34 26.95 -19.62
CA MET A 439 -22.74 25.63 -19.86
C MET A 439 -23.27 24.58 -18.84
N TYR A 440 -23.36 24.97 -17.58
CA TYR A 440 -23.94 24.16 -16.52
C TYR A 440 -25.39 23.78 -16.85
N ASP A 441 -26.22 24.78 -17.18
CA ASP A 441 -27.64 24.57 -17.51
C ASP A 441 -27.80 23.62 -18.69
N GLU A 442 -26.98 23.77 -19.76
CA GLU A 442 -27.00 22.90 -20.95
C GLU A 442 -26.67 21.43 -20.63
N LEU A 443 -25.70 21.20 -19.76
CA LEU A 443 -25.29 19.86 -19.35
C LEU A 443 -26.31 19.21 -18.43
N VAL A 444 -26.82 19.96 -17.43
CA VAL A 444 -27.82 19.47 -16.48
C VAL A 444 -29.15 19.17 -17.20
N GLN A 445 -29.58 20.01 -18.14
CA GLN A 445 -30.79 19.73 -18.96
C GLN A 445 -30.69 18.45 -19.78
N ARG A 446 -29.45 18.04 -20.14
CA ARG A 446 -29.21 16.76 -20.84
C ARG A 446 -29.02 15.60 -19.89
N GLY A 447 -29.18 15.83 -18.57
CA GLY A 447 -29.11 14.80 -17.54
C GLY A 447 -27.71 14.45 -17.05
N TYR A 448 -26.70 15.26 -17.38
CA TYR A 448 -25.36 15.05 -16.84
C TYR A 448 -25.24 15.53 -15.40
N ARG A 449 -24.44 14.80 -14.61
CA ARG A 449 -24.08 15.22 -13.26
C ARG A 449 -22.91 16.17 -13.33
N VAL A 450 -23.16 17.43 -12.96
CA VAL A 450 -22.19 18.53 -13.05
C VAL A 450 -21.96 19.14 -11.68
N THR A 451 -20.70 19.26 -11.28
CA THR A 451 -20.29 19.97 -10.07
C THR A 451 -19.50 21.20 -10.47
N PRO A 452 -19.98 22.44 -10.20
CA PRO A 452 -19.26 23.67 -10.49
C PRO A 452 -18.21 23.96 -9.43
N GLN A 453 -17.19 24.73 -9.80
CA GLN A 453 -16.15 25.31 -8.96
C GLN A 453 -15.46 24.29 -8.04
N VAL A 454 -15.05 23.14 -8.60
CA VAL A 454 -14.40 22.09 -7.85
C VAL A 454 -13.01 22.54 -7.40
N ARG A 455 -12.80 22.61 -6.08
CA ARG A 455 -11.53 22.98 -5.49
C ARG A 455 -10.53 21.82 -5.51
N VAL A 456 -9.35 22.08 -6.04
CA VAL A 456 -8.21 21.15 -6.07
C VAL A 456 -6.98 21.91 -5.57
N GLY A 457 -6.70 21.81 -4.28
CA GLY A 457 -5.69 22.65 -3.64
C GLY A 457 -6.08 24.12 -3.64
N ARG A 458 -5.21 24.95 -4.22
CA ARG A 458 -5.48 26.38 -4.45
C ARG A 458 -6.19 26.66 -5.76
N TYR A 459 -6.34 25.66 -6.60
CA TYR A 459 -6.95 25.80 -7.91
C TYR A 459 -8.43 25.47 -7.84
N ARG A 460 -9.18 26.03 -8.80
CA ARG A 460 -10.59 25.69 -9.03
C ARG A 460 -10.74 25.22 -10.46
N ILE A 461 -11.59 24.25 -10.65
CA ILE A 461 -12.03 23.78 -11.96
C ILE A 461 -13.46 24.29 -12.14
N ASP A 462 -13.73 24.97 -13.24
CA ASP A 462 -15.02 25.66 -13.43
C ASP A 462 -16.19 24.67 -13.36
N LEU A 463 -16.15 23.57 -14.12
CA LEU A 463 -17.16 22.54 -14.07
C LEU A 463 -16.50 21.16 -14.13
N VAL A 464 -17.02 20.20 -13.38
CA VAL A 464 -16.63 18.79 -13.45
C VAL A 464 -17.86 17.96 -13.79
N VAL A 465 -17.79 17.19 -14.87
CA VAL A 465 -18.81 16.23 -15.25
C VAL A 465 -18.39 14.85 -14.81
N GLU A 466 -19.25 14.17 -14.04
CA GLU A 466 -19.00 12.81 -13.53
C GLU A 466 -19.92 11.81 -14.23
N GLY A 467 -19.40 10.63 -14.54
CA GLY A 467 -20.10 9.53 -15.16
C GLY A 467 -19.93 8.22 -14.39
N PRO A 468 -20.49 7.12 -14.90
CA PRO A 468 -20.32 5.79 -14.33
C PRO A 468 -18.86 5.35 -14.37
N ASN A 469 -18.53 4.35 -13.55
CA ASN A 469 -17.17 3.77 -13.45
C ASN A 469 -16.04 4.77 -13.18
N ASP A 470 -16.33 5.80 -12.38
CA ASP A 470 -15.36 6.85 -12.02
C ASP A 470 -14.87 7.70 -13.21
N ALA A 471 -15.56 7.67 -14.32
CA ALA A 471 -15.26 8.56 -15.45
C ALA A 471 -15.58 10.01 -15.07
N ARG A 472 -14.65 10.92 -15.36
CA ARG A 472 -14.82 12.36 -15.09
C ARG A 472 -14.10 13.21 -16.12
N LEU A 473 -14.64 14.37 -16.41
CA LEU A 473 -14.06 15.39 -17.27
C LEU A 473 -14.13 16.75 -16.59
N ALA A 474 -13.00 17.44 -16.56
CA ALA A 474 -12.90 18.85 -16.16
C ALA A 474 -13.21 19.76 -17.36
N ILE A 475 -14.08 20.73 -17.18
CA ILE A 475 -14.44 21.71 -18.19
C ILE A 475 -13.98 23.08 -17.72
N GLU A 476 -13.22 23.77 -18.53
CA GLU A 476 -12.79 25.17 -18.32
C GLU A 476 -13.53 26.08 -19.28
N CYS A 477 -14.17 27.09 -18.70
CA CYS A 477 -14.96 28.10 -19.40
C CYS A 477 -14.15 29.39 -19.55
N ASP A 478 -13.29 29.47 -20.56
CA ASP A 478 -12.35 30.58 -20.72
C ASP A 478 -13.03 31.85 -21.24
N GLY A 479 -12.90 32.93 -20.48
CA GLY A 479 -13.36 34.27 -20.90
C GLY A 479 -12.40 34.95 -21.88
N ASP A 480 -12.89 35.50 -22.97
CA ASP A 480 -12.08 36.11 -24.04
C ASP A 480 -11.22 37.32 -23.64
N ARG A 481 -11.48 37.93 -22.48
CA ARG A 481 -10.86 39.18 -22.08
C ARG A 481 -9.57 39.04 -21.26
N TYR A 482 -9.21 37.86 -20.81
CA TYR A 482 -8.21 37.70 -19.74
C TYR A 482 -6.95 36.91 -20.13
N HIS A 483 -6.79 36.48 -21.38
CA HIS A 483 -5.69 35.60 -21.75
C HIS A 483 -4.61 36.29 -22.58
N GLY A 484 -3.75 37.08 -21.90
CA GLY A 484 -2.47 37.51 -22.47
C GLY A 484 -1.44 36.35 -22.47
N PRO A 485 -0.33 36.46 -23.26
CA PRO A 485 0.68 35.41 -23.33
C PRO A 485 1.30 35.01 -21.99
N GLU A 486 1.37 35.92 -21.02
CA GLU A 486 1.92 35.67 -19.69
C GLU A 486 0.94 34.87 -18.84
N GLN A 487 -0.35 35.20 -18.87
CA GLN A 487 -1.40 34.45 -18.14
C GLN A 487 -1.57 33.06 -18.71
N TRP A 488 -1.45 32.88 -20.04
CA TRP A 488 -1.49 31.56 -20.66
C TRP A 488 -0.42 30.61 -20.12
N MET A 489 0.79 31.11 -19.83
CA MET A 489 1.86 30.33 -19.21
C MET A 489 1.47 29.84 -17.81
N GLU A 490 0.84 30.70 -17.00
CA GLU A 490 0.38 30.34 -15.66
C GLU A 490 -0.77 29.33 -15.73
N ASP A 491 -1.72 29.53 -16.64
CA ASP A 491 -2.82 28.59 -16.89
C ASP A 491 -2.31 27.20 -17.32
N MET A 492 -1.30 27.17 -18.19
CA MET A 492 -0.68 25.91 -18.59
C MET A 492 0.07 25.23 -17.45
N GLN A 493 0.75 25.97 -16.59
CA GLN A 493 1.38 25.41 -15.38
C GLN A 493 0.33 24.86 -14.42
N ARG A 494 -0.75 25.58 -14.18
CA ARG A 494 -1.92 25.13 -13.41
C ARG A 494 -2.46 23.82 -13.98
N GLN A 495 -2.71 23.76 -15.27
CA GLN A 495 -3.24 22.58 -15.95
C GLN A 495 -2.30 21.39 -15.81
N VAL A 496 -0.99 21.57 -15.95
CA VAL A 496 0.00 20.49 -15.77
C VAL A 496 -0.06 19.91 -14.35
N VAL A 497 -0.23 20.74 -13.32
CA VAL A 497 -0.37 20.27 -11.93
C VAL A 497 -1.64 19.43 -11.77
N LEU A 498 -2.75 19.90 -12.30
CA LEU A 498 -4.03 19.21 -12.24
C LEU A 498 -4.05 17.92 -13.08
N GLU A 499 -3.41 17.92 -14.26
CA GLU A 499 -3.24 16.70 -15.06
C GLU A 499 -2.41 15.63 -14.32
N ARG A 500 -1.40 16.02 -13.56
CA ARG A 500 -0.63 15.10 -12.69
C ARG A 500 -1.50 14.53 -11.56
N ALA A 501 -2.48 15.27 -11.09
CA ALA A 501 -3.50 14.79 -10.16
C ALA A 501 -4.56 13.90 -10.81
N GLY A 502 -4.43 13.60 -12.10
CA GLY A 502 -5.29 12.69 -12.84
C GLY A 502 -6.49 13.35 -13.51
N TRP A 503 -6.52 14.67 -13.57
CA TRP A 503 -7.57 15.38 -14.29
C TRP A 503 -7.36 15.31 -15.80
N ARG A 504 -8.48 15.34 -16.53
CA ARG A 504 -8.53 15.50 -17.98
C ARG A 504 -9.39 16.71 -18.28
N PHE A 505 -8.93 17.56 -19.19
CA PHE A 505 -9.56 18.84 -19.46
C PHE A 505 -10.18 18.87 -20.84
N TRP A 506 -11.29 19.56 -20.92
CA TRP A 506 -11.84 20.15 -22.13
C TRP A 506 -12.03 21.65 -21.87
N ARG A 507 -11.67 22.49 -22.83
CA ARG A 507 -11.71 23.94 -22.70
C ARG A 507 -12.54 24.55 -23.80
N CYS A 508 -13.27 25.62 -23.50
CA CYS A 508 -14.06 26.35 -24.46
C CYS A 508 -13.97 27.86 -24.19
N PHE A 509 -13.79 28.64 -25.25
CA PHE A 509 -13.88 30.10 -25.16
C PHE A 509 -15.32 30.57 -25.23
N ALA A 510 -15.64 31.62 -24.46
CA ALA A 510 -16.98 32.21 -24.41
C ALA A 510 -17.45 32.64 -25.80
N SER A 511 -16.57 33.25 -26.61
CA SER A 511 -16.87 33.62 -28.01
C SER A 511 -17.22 32.45 -28.89
N SER A 512 -16.58 31.33 -28.74
CA SER A 512 -16.85 30.10 -29.48
C SER A 512 -18.22 29.52 -29.10
N PHE A 513 -18.50 29.48 -27.80
CA PHE A 513 -19.79 29.01 -27.29
C PHE A 513 -20.97 29.87 -27.79
N VAL A 514 -20.83 31.20 -27.65
CA VAL A 514 -21.91 32.12 -28.10
C VAL A 514 -22.19 32.02 -29.62
N ARG A 515 -21.13 31.86 -30.43
CA ARG A 515 -21.29 31.84 -31.91
C ARG A 515 -21.74 30.49 -32.44
N ARG A 516 -21.29 29.39 -31.85
CA ARG A 516 -21.48 28.01 -32.34
C ARG A 516 -21.96 27.07 -31.22
N ARG A 517 -22.88 27.58 -30.39
CA ARG A 517 -23.38 26.87 -29.21
C ARG A 517 -23.73 25.41 -29.46
N LYS A 518 -24.50 25.16 -30.53
CA LYS A 518 -24.93 23.82 -30.88
C LYS A 518 -23.75 22.90 -31.22
N GLU A 519 -22.85 23.38 -32.07
CA GLU A 519 -21.68 22.62 -32.52
C GLU A 519 -20.73 22.32 -31.34
N VAL A 520 -20.48 23.30 -30.48
CA VAL A 520 -19.67 23.16 -29.26
C VAL A 520 -20.27 22.15 -28.29
N MET A 521 -21.61 22.21 -28.14
CA MET A 521 -22.29 21.22 -27.28
C MET A 521 -22.29 19.82 -27.88
N ASP A 522 -22.52 19.70 -29.20
CA ASP A 522 -22.48 18.40 -29.88
C ASP A 522 -21.09 17.76 -29.79
N GLU A 523 -20.01 18.56 -29.91
CA GLU A 523 -18.63 18.12 -29.73
C GLU A 523 -18.36 17.67 -28.29
N LEU A 524 -18.78 18.46 -27.28
CA LEU A 524 -18.63 18.11 -25.88
C LEU A 524 -19.35 16.81 -25.52
N ILE A 525 -20.61 16.67 -26.01
CA ILE A 525 -21.39 15.46 -25.75
C ILE A 525 -20.73 14.23 -26.40
N ALA A 526 -20.23 14.36 -27.64
CA ALA A 526 -19.50 13.28 -28.31
C ALA A 526 -18.25 12.86 -27.49
N LEU A 527 -17.50 13.83 -26.98
CA LEU A 527 -16.32 13.58 -26.13
C LEU A 527 -16.70 12.91 -24.80
N LEU A 528 -17.79 13.33 -24.16
CA LEU A 528 -18.30 12.71 -22.94
C LEU A 528 -18.67 11.25 -23.17
N SER A 529 -19.39 10.98 -24.27
CA SER A 529 -19.78 9.60 -24.64
C SER A 529 -18.56 8.74 -24.99
N GLU A 530 -17.58 9.26 -25.75
CA GLU A 530 -16.32 8.56 -26.04
C GLU A 530 -15.58 8.16 -24.76
N ARG A 531 -15.69 8.96 -23.72
CA ARG A 531 -15.07 8.72 -22.41
C ARG A 531 -15.93 7.88 -21.47
N GLY A 532 -17.07 7.42 -21.89
CA GLY A 532 -17.99 6.64 -21.09
C GLY A 532 -18.68 7.46 -19.98
N ILE A 533 -18.79 8.76 -20.17
CA ILE A 533 -19.53 9.66 -19.30
C ILE A 533 -20.94 9.80 -19.85
N GLU A 534 -21.85 9.00 -19.34
CA GLU A 534 -23.24 8.98 -19.76
C GLU A 534 -24.13 9.83 -18.81
N PRO A 535 -25.28 10.35 -19.26
CA PRO A 535 -26.22 11.03 -18.40
C PRO A 535 -26.72 10.11 -17.27
N MET A 536 -26.49 10.51 -16.01
CA MET A 536 -26.88 9.75 -14.82
C MET A 536 -28.14 10.28 -14.14
N GLY A 537 -28.77 11.32 -14.67
CA GLY A 537 -29.79 12.11 -14.03
C GLY A 537 -29.20 13.20 -13.12
N SER A 538 -29.85 14.34 -13.10
CA SER A 538 -29.50 15.42 -12.16
C SER A 538 -30.14 15.11 -10.81
N GLU A 539 -29.59 14.20 -10.05
CA GLU A 539 -29.87 14.18 -8.62
C GLU A 539 -29.12 15.34 -8.01
N ASP A 540 -29.85 16.18 -7.25
CA ASP A 540 -29.24 17.12 -6.35
C ASP A 540 -28.32 16.31 -5.42
N LEU A 541 -27.02 16.41 -5.62
CA LEU A 541 -26.06 15.79 -4.69
C LEU A 541 -26.37 16.35 -3.32
N PRO A 542 -26.65 15.53 -2.31
CA PRO A 542 -26.80 16.03 -0.95
C PRO A 542 -25.54 16.83 -0.67
N ARG A 543 -25.69 18.05 -0.17
CA ARG A 543 -24.57 18.90 0.24
C ARG A 543 -23.64 18.06 1.09
N SER A 544 -22.42 17.80 0.63
CA SER A 544 -21.48 17.01 1.40
C SER A 544 -21.12 17.82 2.63
N SER A 545 -21.71 17.48 3.77
CA SER A 545 -21.23 17.99 5.06
C SER A 545 -19.82 17.46 5.22
N HIS A 546 -18.84 18.35 5.47
CA HIS A 546 -17.48 17.92 5.75
C HIS A 546 -17.34 17.22 7.09
N ILE A 547 -18.33 17.37 7.96
CA ILE A 547 -18.31 16.92 9.35
C ILE A 547 -19.62 16.23 9.71
N GLU A 548 -19.51 15.14 10.46
CA GLU A 548 -20.61 14.54 11.21
C GLU A 548 -20.24 14.53 12.70
N TYR A 549 -21.13 15.05 13.54
CA TYR A 549 -21.00 14.97 14.98
C TYR A 549 -21.93 13.90 15.53
N ARG A 550 -21.40 13.01 16.40
CA ARG A 550 -22.16 11.95 17.07
C ARG A 550 -21.91 11.98 18.56
N GLU A 551 -22.99 11.88 19.37
CA GLU A 551 -22.88 11.59 20.78
C GLU A 551 -23.29 10.14 21.04
N VAL A 552 -22.45 9.43 21.77
CA VAL A 552 -22.69 8.02 22.16
C VAL A 552 -22.52 7.91 23.67
N ARG A 553 -23.46 7.28 24.33
CA ARG A 553 -23.31 7.00 25.76
C ARG A 553 -22.63 5.67 25.97
N ALA A 554 -21.61 5.65 26.85
CA ALA A 554 -21.03 4.40 27.31
C ALA A 554 -22.15 3.51 27.91
N MET A 555 -22.24 2.25 27.47
CA MET A 555 -23.18 1.32 28.05
C MET A 555 -22.85 1.11 29.53
N ALA A 556 -23.82 1.30 30.42
CA ALA A 556 -23.68 0.99 31.81
C ALA A 556 -23.61 -0.55 31.98
N GLY A 557 -22.43 -1.11 31.83
CA GLY A 557 -22.20 -2.55 31.84
C GLY A 557 -20.79 -2.95 32.23
N GLY A 558 -20.12 -2.12 33.02
CA GLY A 558 -18.76 -2.36 33.47
C GLY A 558 -18.49 -1.97 34.91
N GLN A 559 -19.40 -2.28 35.82
CA GLN A 559 -18.99 -2.53 37.20
C GLN A 559 -18.20 -3.86 37.16
N ALA A 560 -16.90 -3.75 36.98
CA ALA A 560 -16.00 -4.86 37.22
C ALA A 560 -16.18 -5.28 38.66
N ALA A 561 -16.52 -6.56 38.86
CA ALA A 561 -16.37 -7.23 40.14
C ALA A 561 -14.95 -6.88 40.66
N ASP A 562 -14.93 -6.37 41.87
CA ASP A 562 -13.71 -6.16 42.65
C ASP A 562 -12.92 -7.46 42.67
N TYR A 563 -11.91 -7.56 41.87
CA TYR A 563 -10.86 -8.55 42.02
C TYR A 563 -9.83 -7.92 42.95
N GLU A 564 -9.99 -8.20 44.26
CA GLU A 564 -8.93 -7.95 45.24
C GLU A 564 -7.72 -8.78 44.83
N PRO A 565 -6.54 -8.16 44.63
CA PRO A 565 -5.31 -8.92 44.50
C PRO A 565 -4.94 -9.48 45.85
N GLY A 566 -5.11 -10.80 46.01
CA GLY A 566 -4.56 -11.52 47.13
C GLY A 566 -3.05 -11.24 47.24
N GLU A 567 -2.66 -10.84 48.45
CA GLU A 567 -1.29 -10.68 48.89
C GLU A 567 -0.51 -11.97 48.60
N LEU A 568 0.45 -11.89 47.69
CA LEU A 568 1.58 -12.80 47.63
C LEU A 568 2.84 -12.00 47.88
N SER A 569 3.37 -12.33 49.05
CA SER A 569 4.61 -11.92 49.69
C SER A 569 5.74 -11.54 48.76
N GLU A 570 6.36 -10.40 49.11
CA GLU A 570 7.75 -10.04 48.81
C GLU A 570 8.71 -11.22 49.03
N GLN A 571 9.42 -11.62 48.03
CA GLN A 571 10.86 -11.92 48.10
C GLN A 571 11.42 -12.17 46.68
N VAL A 572 12.49 -11.51 46.49
CA VAL A 572 13.58 -11.67 45.54
C VAL A 572 13.70 -10.53 44.52
N ALA A 573 14.51 -9.59 44.95
CA ALA A 573 15.19 -8.63 44.12
C ALA A 573 16.34 -9.29 43.33
N VAL A 574 16.70 -8.63 42.24
CA VAL A 574 17.95 -8.72 41.44
C VAL A 574 17.98 -9.77 40.33
N ALA A 575 17.72 -9.32 39.15
CA ALA A 575 18.58 -9.37 37.96
C ALA A 575 17.85 -8.71 36.79
N GLY A 576 18.35 -7.58 36.36
CA GLY A 576 17.89 -6.89 35.14
C GLY A 576 18.33 -7.69 33.92
N GLU A 577 17.33 -8.05 33.10
CA GLU A 577 17.53 -8.30 31.71
C GLU A 577 16.32 -7.72 30.97
N SER A 578 16.62 -6.77 30.09
CA SER A 578 15.66 -6.12 29.21
C SER A 578 15.02 -7.16 28.29
N THR A 579 13.83 -7.56 28.60
CA THR A 579 12.97 -8.26 27.63
C THR A 579 12.36 -7.24 26.69
N GLN A 580 12.98 -7.09 25.54
CA GLN A 580 12.34 -6.54 24.36
C GLN A 580 11.06 -7.33 24.11
N ALA A 581 9.94 -6.61 24.09
CA ALA A 581 8.67 -7.13 23.61
C ALA A 581 8.87 -7.65 22.18
N PRO A 582 8.30 -8.79 21.80
CA PRO A 582 8.42 -9.27 20.44
C PRO A 582 7.64 -8.33 19.54
N ASP A 583 8.37 -7.63 18.69
CA ASP A 583 7.83 -7.02 17.48
C ASP A 583 7.11 -8.10 16.69
N THR A 584 5.80 -8.11 16.78
CA THR A 584 4.97 -8.78 15.79
C THR A 584 4.90 -7.86 14.57
N VAL A 585 6.05 -7.70 13.95
CA VAL A 585 6.12 -7.24 12.57
C VAL A 585 5.52 -8.37 11.75
N VAL A 586 4.29 -8.19 11.32
CA VAL A 586 3.83 -8.81 10.08
C VAL A 586 4.74 -8.21 9.00
N GLN A 587 5.82 -8.88 8.73
CA GLN A 587 6.64 -8.61 7.56
C GLN A 587 5.73 -8.83 6.36
N SER A 588 5.31 -7.73 5.75
CA SER A 588 5.10 -7.75 4.32
C SER A 588 6.48 -8.01 3.72
N ASP A 589 6.75 -9.28 3.39
CA ASP A 589 7.87 -9.66 2.55
C ASP A 589 7.66 -9.05 1.15
N GLU A 590 7.93 -7.78 1.03
CA GLU A 590 8.33 -7.14 -0.22
C GLU A 590 9.83 -6.92 -0.18
N THR A 591 10.57 -8.00 -0.04
CA THR A 591 11.93 -8.06 -0.58
C THR A 591 11.85 -8.92 -1.83
N THR A 592 11.40 -8.31 -2.90
CA THR A 592 11.74 -8.77 -4.23
C THR A 592 13.26 -8.59 -4.37
N ALA A 593 14.00 -9.56 -3.88
CA ALA A 593 15.35 -9.76 -4.34
C ALA A 593 15.25 -10.06 -5.83
N LEU A 594 15.53 -9.08 -6.65
CA LEU A 594 15.84 -9.27 -8.06
C LEU A 594 16.99 -10.27 -8.12
N THR A 595 16.66 -11.53 -8.23
CA THR A 595 17.60 -12.52 -8.73
C THR A 595 17.78 -12.20 -10.21
N PRO A 596 18.99 -11.86 -10.68
CA PRO A 596 19.26 -11.82 -12.10
C PRO A 596 19.30 -13.25 -12.61
N SER A 597 18.19 -13.74 -13.11
CA SER A 597 18.15 -14.87 -14.03
C SER A 597 18.60 -14.37 -15.40
N LEU A 598 19.88 -14.16 -15.55
CA LEU A 598 20.48 -13.68 -16.79
C LEU A 598 21.88 -14.25 -16.92
N LEU A 599 21.97 -15.57 -17.05
CA LEU A 599 23.16 -16.25 -17.57
C LEU A 599 22.75 -17.61 -18.12
N ALA A 600 22.10 -17.63 -19.24
CA ALA A 600 22.18 -18.69 -20.23
C ALA A 600 21.51 -18.20 -21.52
N GLU A 601 22.32 -18.33 -22.57
CA GLU A 601 22.01 -18.36 -23.99
C GLU A 601 22.40 -17.15 -24.81
N THR A 602 23.45 -17.38 -25.57
CA THR A 602 23.88 -16.59 -26.72
C THR A 602 22.87 -16.74 -27.86
N PRO A 603 22.45 -15.68 -28.54
CA PRO A 603 21.65 -15.80 -29.74
C PRO A 603 22.53 -15.96 -30.98
N GLY A 604 22.24 -16.99 -31.74
CA GLY A 604 22.62 -17.14 -33.09
C GLY A 604 21.90 -16.14 -34.01
N SER A 605 22.64 -15.60 -34.93
CA SER A 605 22.24 -14.68 -35.99
C SER A 605 21.07 -15.19 -36.83
N GLY A 606 20.08 -14.31 -37.09
CA GLY A 606 19.05 -14.54 -38.08
C GLY A 606 18.02 -13.42 -38.10
N HIS A 607 18.19 -12.44 -38.98
CA HIS A 607 17.08 -11.56 -39.40
C HIS A 607 16.02 -12.37 -40.16
N PRO A 608 14.75 -12.05 -40.01
CA PRO A 608 14.02 -11.46 -41.14
C PRO A 608 13.07 -10.31 -40.74
N SER A 609 13.05 -9.37 -41.70
CA SER A 609 12.05 -8.32 -41.91
C SER A 609 10.64 -8.89 -41.97
N TYR A 610 9.68 -8.24 -41.26
CA TYR A 610 8.27 -8.38 -41.53
C TYR A 610 7.50 -7.05 -41.59
N GLU A 611 6.70 -7.00 -42.62
CA GLU A 611 5.82 -5.94 -43.05
C GLU A 611 4.65 -5.67 -42.10
N ILE A 612 4.14 -4.46 -42.22
CA ILE A 612 2.96 -3.91 -41.56
C ILE A 612 1.72 -4.57 -42.15
N GLY A 613 1.00 -5.30 -41.34
CA GLY A 613 -0.36 -5.76 -41.62
C GLY A 613 -1.22 -5.57 -40.39
N GLY A 614 -2.22 -4.68 -40.53
CA GLY A 614 -3.18 -4.42 -39.46
C GLY A 614 -4.07 -5.64 -39.21
N SER A 615 -4.30 -5.94 -37.94
CA SER A 615 -5.40 -6.76 -37.51
C SER A 615 -5.77 -6.48 -36.07
N GLN A 616 -7.04 -6.38 -35.90
CA GLN A 616 -7.85 -6.13 -34.73
C GLN A 616 -7.42 -6.96 -33.52
N ARG A 617 -7.31 -6.31 -32.37
CA ARG A 617 -7.25 -6.98 -31.08
C ARG A 617 -8.63 -7.49 -30.70
N PRO A 618 -8.79 -8.76 -30.34
CA PRO A 618 -9.89 -9.17 -29.50
C PRO A 618 -9.52 -8.89 -28.06
N THR A 619 -10.27 -8.03 -27.42
CA THR A 619 -10.36 -7.96 -25.97
C THR A 619 -10.96 -9.26 -25.47
N SER A 620 -10.17 -10.14 -24.93
CA SER A 620 -10.66 -11.24 -24.12
C SER A 620 -10.42 -10.92 -22.66
N ASP A 621 -11.46 -10.42 -22.00
CA ASP A 621 -11.68 -10.63 -20.58
C ASP A 621 -11.67 -12.14 -20.30
N LEU A 622 -10.60 -12.63 -19.74
CA LEU A 622 -10.52 -13.96 -19.14
C LEU A 622 -10.08 -13.79 -17.68
N THR A 623 -10.88 -13.07 -16.88
CA THR A 623 -11.06 -13.33 -15.46
C THR A 623 -12.23 -14.30 -15.29
N THR A 624 -12.17 -15.44 -15.94
CA THR A 624 -12.96 -16.59 -15.51
C THR A 624 -12.25 -17.15 -14.28
N ARG A 625 -12.80 -16.87 -13.11
CA ARG A 625 -12.60 -17.74 -11.95
C ARG A 625 -13.06 -19.13 -12.39
N VAL A 626 -12.14 -19.98 -12.78
CA VAL A 626 -12.38 -21.41 -12.81
C VAL A 626 -12.68 -21.78 -11.37
N SER A 627 -13.92 -22.06 -11.03
CA SER A 627 -14.26 -22.68 -9.76
C SER A 627 -13.51 -24.02 -9.76
N SER A 628 -12.54 -24.13 -8.87
CA SER A 628 -11.53 -25.18 -8.82
C SER A 628 -12.07 -26.61 -8.64
N VAL A 629 -13.35 -26.76 -8.42
CA VAL A 629 -13.97 -28.06 -8.12
C VAL A 629 -14.42 -28.81 -9.37
N ASP A 630 -14.79 -28.12 -10.45
CA ASP A 630 -15.25 -28.74 -11.68
C ASP A 630 -14.09 -29.19 -12.62
N ALA A 631 -12.87 -28.75 -12.31
CA ALA A 631 -11.70 -28.97 -13.17
C ALA A 631 -11.10 -30.38 -13.06
N LEU A 632 -11.47 -31.16 -12.05
CA LEU A 632 -10.97 -32.54 -11.83
C LEU A 632 -12.11 -33.60 -11.81
N ALA A 633 -13.08 -33.44 -12.68
CA ALA A 633 -14.17 -34.40 -12.82
C ALA A 633 -13.63 -35.84 -12.97
N GLY A 634 -14.01 -36.70 -12.03
CA GLY A 634 -13.63 -38.12 -12.03
C GLY A 634 -12.52 -38.53 -11.05
N LEU A 635 -11.96 -37.59 -10.24
CA LEU A 635 -11.09 -37.93 -9.12
C LEU A 635 -11.81 -37.79 -7.77
N PRO A 636 -11.60 -38.74 -6.84
CA PRO A 636 -12.13 -38.62 -5.48
C PRO A 636 -11.34 -37.54 -4.71
N ILE A 637 -11.81 -36.29 -4.75
CA ILE A 637 -11.25 -35.20 -3.96
C ILE A 637 -11.91 -35.24 -2.58
N ALA A 638 -11.12 -35.51 -1.55
CA ALA A 638 -11.60 -35.49 -0.17
C ALA A 638 -11.47 -34.09 0.45
N ASP A 639 -12.34 -33.78 1.40
CA ASP A 639 -12.10 -32.65 2.27
C ASP A 639 -10.95 -32.93 3.22
N TYR A 640 -10.16 -31.90 3.55
CA TYR A 640 -9.09 -32.06 4.50
C TYR A 640 -9.65 -32.18 5.92
N ALA A 641 -9.39 -33.27 6.60
CA ALA A 641 -9.75 -33.48 7.98
C ALA A 641 -8.63 -32.94 8.88
N GLU A 642 -8.91 -31.86 9.62
CA GLU A 642 -7.99 -31.35 10.63
C GLU A 642 -8.21 -32.06 11.96
N TYR A 643 -7.11 -32.33 12.69
CA TYR A 643 -7.20 -32.96 14.01
C TYR A 643 -7.93 -32.05 15.00
N SER A 644 -9.09 -32.51 15.47
CA SER A 644 -9.94 -31.85 16.46
C SER A 644 -10.14 -32.71 17.73
N GLY A 645 -9.27 -33.70 17.93
CA GLY A 645 -9.31 -34.60 19.08
C GLY A 645 -8.89 -33.96 20.41
N PRO A 646 -8.82 -34.74 21.49
CA PRO A 646 -8.43 -34.23 22.81
C PRO A 646 -7.03 -33.62 22.77
N PRO A 647 -6.76 -32.54 23.55
CA PRO A 647 -5.47 -31.88 23.58
C PRO A 647 -4.37 -32.86 24.00
N CYS A 648 -3.20 -32.71 23.34
CA CYS A 648 -2.01 -33.48 23.68
C CYS A 648 -1.38 -32.97 24.98
N ILE A 649 -0.62 -33.81 25.64
CA ILE A 649 0.12 -33.43 26.86
C ILE A 649 1.37 -32.67 26.45
N ASP A 650 1.75 -31.62 27.18
CA ASP A 650 2.98 -30.88 26.95
C ASP A 650 4.19 -31.85 26.90
N PRO A 651 5.01 -31.83 25.83
CA PRO A 651 6.15 -32.74 25.68
C PRO A 651 7.17 -32.68 26.81
N HIS A 652 7.26 -31.56 27.55
CA HIS A 652 8.13 -31.43 28.71
C HIS A 652 7.61 -32.20 29.94
N ALA A 653 6.30 -32.40 30.02
CA ALA A 653 5.63 -33.12 31.09
C ALA A 653 5.23 -34.56 30.69
N ALA A 654 5.20 -34.86 29.41
CA ALA A 654 4.76 -36.14 28.88
C ALA A 654 5.87 -37.19 28.87
N SER A 655 5.53 -38.46 29.09
CA SER A 655 6.42 -39.56 28.80
C SER A 655 6.61 -39.73 27.27
N PRO A 656 7.73 -40.28 26.81
CA PRO A 656 7.95 -40.52 25.36
C PRO A 656 6.82 -41.32 24.69
N SER A 657 6.17 -42.25 25.42
CA SER A 657 5.06 -43.05 24.93
C SER A 657 3.81 -42.21 24.72
N GLN A 658 3.53 -41.24 25.58
CA GLN A 658 2.39 -40.32 25.45
C GLN A 658 2.57 -39.34 24.27
N VAL A 659 3.83 -38.89 24.05
CA VAL A 659 4.14 -38.08 22.87
C VAL A 659 3.91 -38.87 21.57
N MET A 660 4.37 -40.13 21.53
CA MET A 660 4.15 -40.98 20.38
C MET A 660 2.69 -41.27 20.13
N GLU A 661 1.88 -41.51 21.16
CA GLU A 661 0.44 -41.77 21.05
C GLU A 661 -0.28 -40.50 20.51
N GLY A 662 0.07 -39.31 20.99
CA GLY A 662 -0.49 -38.07 20.48
C GLY A 662 -0.16 -37.84 19.01
N LEU A 663 1.09 -38.09 18.60
CA LEU A 663 1.50 -37.97 17.21
C LEU A 663 0.78 -39.00 16.32
N THR A 664 0.61 -40.26 16.79
CA THR A 664 -0.11 -41.30 16.06
C THR A 664 -1.54 -40.88 15.77
N ARG A 665 -2.26 -40.39 16.77
CA ARG A 665 -3.65 -39.90 16.61
C ARG A 665 -3.76 -38.77 15.58
N ILE A 666 -2.80 -37.86 15.57
CA ILE A 666 -2.77 -36.76 14.59
C ILE A 666 -2.50 -37.30 13.19
N ILE A 667 -1.53 -38.19 13.04
CA ILE A 667 -1.18 -38.78 11.74
C ILE A 667 -2.32 -39.67 11.22
N GLU A 668 -3.09 -40.34 12.08
CA GLU A 668 -4.28 -41.09 11.69
C GLU A 668 -5.35 -40.20 11.03
N VAL A 669 -5.53 -39.01 11.53
CA VAL A 669 -6.54 -38.06 11.02
C VAL A 669 -6.04 -37.32 9.80
N GLU A 670 -4.83 -36.73 9.88
CA GLU A 670 -4.31 -35.84 8.85
C GLU A 670 -3.41 -36.51 7.78
N GLY A 671 -3.07 -37.80 7.94
CA GLY A 671 -2.15 -38.47 7.03
C GLY A 671 -2.72 -38.85 5.66
N PRO A 672 -1.86 -38.93 4.66
CA PRO A 672 -0.43 -38.59 4.60
C PRO A 672 -0.20 -37.10 4.91
N VAL A 673 0.77 -36.76 5.72
CA VAL A 673 1.00 -35.40 6.18
C VAL A 673 2.52 -35.12 6.31
N VAL A 674 2.94 -33.88 6.04
CA VAL A 674 4.34 -33.49 6.30
C VAL A 674 4.59 -33.56 7.80
N ALA A 675 5.64 -34.26 8.22
CA ALA A 675 5.92 -34.56 9.64
C ALA A 675 6.02 -33.30 10.51
N LYS A 676 6.55 -32.22 9.99
CA LYS A 676 6.58 -30.93 10.64
C LYS A 676 5.19 -30.44 11.01
N ARG A 677 4.21 -30.56 10.11
CA ARG A 677 2.84 -30.19 10.39
C ARG A 677 2.23 -31.03 11.50
N ALA A 678 2.44 -32.34 11.48
CA ALA A 678 1.95 -33.21 12.55
C ALA A 678 2.51 -32.78 13.91
N CYS A 679 3.80 -32.42 13.98
CA CYS A 679 4.42 -31.87 15.19
C CYS A 679 3.86 -30.51 15.59
N ASP A 680 3.62 -29.62 14.62
CA ASP A 680 3.06 -28.28 14.90
C ASP A 680 1.60 -28.37 15.36
N VAL A 681 0.81 -29.32 14.85
CA VAL A 681 -0.55 -29.61 15.33
C VAL A 681 -0.50 -30.16 16.76
N TYR A 682 0.41 -31.08 17.07
CA TYR A 682 0.62 -31.59 18.42
C TYR A 682 0.90 -30.46 19.39
N LEU A 683 1.89 -29.59 19.07
CA LEU A 683 2.29 -28.49 19.95
C LEU A 683 1.18 -27.45 20.12
N ARG A 684 0.45 -27.13 19.08
CA ARG A 684 -0.72 -26.25 19.16
C ARG A 684 -1.82 -26.81 20.04
N SER A 685 -2.06 -28.12 20.00
CA SER A 685 -3.08 -28.77 20.83
C SER A 685 -2.79 -28.69 22.32
N CYS A 686 -1.52 -28.58 22.72
CA CYS A 686 -1.09 -28.36 24.11
C CYS A 686 -0.77 -26.89 24.43
N GLY A 687 -1.13 -25.94 23.56
CA GLY A 687 -0.97 -24.50 23.80
C GLY A 687 0.39 -23.90 23.44
N ILE A 688 1.30 -24.69 22.87
CA ILE A 688 2.65 -24.24 22.49
C ILE A 688 2.63 -23.67 21.06
N LYS A 689 2.93 -22.38 20.91
CA LYS A 689 2.83 -21.67 19.63
C LYS A 689 4.02 -21.86 18.69
N ARG A 690 5.22 -22.26 19.21
CA ARG A 690 6.43 -22.40 18.39
C ARG A 690 7.28 -23.61 18.86
N MET A 691 7.77 -24.37 17.90
CA MET A 691 8.67 -25.48 18.13
C MET A 691 10.11 -24.95 18.37
N GLY A 692 10.50 -24.85 19.63
CA GLY A 692 11.87 -24.54 20.02
C GLY A 692 12.83 -25.72 19.74
N ARG A 693 14.14 -25.50 19.92
CA ARG A 693 15.19 -26.46 19.57
C ARG A 693 15.09 -27.78 20.36
N GLU A 694 14.74 -27.70 21.62
CA GLU A 694 14.61 -28.91 22.49
C GLU A 694 13.31 -29.67 22.11
N LEU A 695 12.19 -28.97 21.91
CA LEU A 695 10.95 -29.56 21.45
C LEU A 695 11.11 -30.24 20.10
N ARG A 696 11.85 -29.64 19.17
CA ARG A 696 12.17 -30.25 17.89
C ARG A 696 12.85 -31.59 18.05
N LYS A 697 13.88 -31.67 18.91
CA LYS A 697 14.59 -32.92 19.18
C LYS A 697 13.69 -33.99 19.83
N MET A 698 12.78 -33.56 20.70
CA MET A 698 11.84 -34.48 21.34
C MET A 698 10.85 -35.05 20.31
N MET A 699 10.30 -34.20 19.44
CA MET A 699 9.38 -34.62 18.37
C MET A 699 10.08 -35.51 17.33
N GLU A 700 11.30 -35.15 16.89
CA GLU A 700 12.10 -35.97 15.98
C GLU A 700 12.38 -37.34 16.58
N ARG A 701 12.70 -37.45 17.87
CA ARG A 701 12.93 -38.74 18.55
C ARG A 701 11.65 -39.58 18.61
N ALA A 702 10.52 -38.96 18.93
CA ALA A 702 9.24 -39.64 19.00
C ALA A 702 8.83 -40.18 17.62
N LEU A 703 8.95 -39.38 16.57
CA LEU A 703 8.68 -39.78 15.19
C LEU A 703 9.62 -40.91 14.73
N ALA A 704 10.94 -40.78 14.99
CA ALA A 704 11.92 -41.79 14.64
C ALA A 704 11.63 -43.15 15.35
N GLN A 705 11.09 -43.10 16.57
CA GLN A 705 10.66 -44.32 17.26
C GLN A 705 9.39 -44.93 16.65
N LEU A 706 8.42 -44.10 16.24
CA LEU A 706 7.21 -44.56 15.53
C LEU A 706 7.58 -45.25 14.19
N VAL A 707 8.51 -44.66 13.45
CA VAL A 707 9.04 -45.24 12.21
C VAL A 707 9.76 -46.58 12.47
N ARG A 708 10.64 -46.62 13.47
CA ARG A 708 11.34 -47.88 13.84
C ARG A 708 10.38 -48.97 14.29
N ARG A 709 9.29 -48.64 14.92
CA ARG A 709 8.24 -49.59 15.34
C ARG A 709 7.28 -49.95 14.21
N GLN A 710 7.49 -49.42 13.01
CA GLN A 710 6.63 -49.63 11.84
C GLN A 710 5.15 -49.24 12.06
N VAL A 711 4.88 -48.36 13.02
CA VAL A 711 3.55 -47.78 13.22
C VAL A 711 3.30 -46.67 12.18
N VAL A 712 4.35 -45.93 11.86
CA VAL A 712 4.34 -44.83 10.88
C VAL A 712 5.35 -45.12 9.79
N VAL A 713 4.96 -44.93 8.55
CA VAL A 713 5.85 -44.94 7.38
C VAL A 713 6.26 -43.51 7.11
N SER A 714 7.56 -43.31 6.83
CA SER A 714 8.13 -42.00 6.49
C SER A 714 8.77 -42.04 5.14
N GLU A 715 8.43 -41.12 4.26
CA GLU A 715 8.94 -41.02 2.90
C GLU A 715 9.56 -39.60 2.69
N ASP A 716 10.88 -39.56 2.40
CA ASP A 716 11.56 -38.30 2.10
C ASP A 716 11.36 -37.91 0.63
N GLU A 717 10.16 -37.40 0.32
CA GLU A 717 9.76 -37.06 -1.03
C GLU A 717 10.60 -35.94 -1.65
N LEU A 718 11.19 -35.07 -0.84
CA LEU A 718 12.03 -33.98 -1.30
C LEU A 718 13.53 -34.23 -1.24
N GLY A 719 13.95 -35.38 -0.72
CA GLY A 719 15.36 -35.76 -0.60
C GLY A 719 16.17 -34.81 0.30
N THR A 720 15.50 -34.23 1.33
CA THR A 720 16.12 -33.26 2.24
C THR A 720 16.97 -33.93 3.29
N GLY A 721 16.75 -35.20 3.56
CA GLY A 721 17.38 -35.99 4.65
C GLY A 721 16.91 -35.53 6.05
N ASP A 722 15.88 -34.66 6.14
CA ASP A 722 15.31 -34.17 7.40
C ASP A 722 13.97 -34.90 7.65
N LEU A 723 13.85 -35.59 8.76
CA LEU A 723 12.66 -36.35 9.11
C LEU A 723 11.40 -35.44 9.25
N LEU A 724 11.57 -34.18 9.65
CA LEU A 724 10.44 -33.26 9.74
C LEU A 724 9.92 -32.76 8.37
N ASP A 725 10.75 -32.80 7.35
CA ASP A 725 10.35 -32.46 5.99
C ASP A 725 9.80 -33.67 5.22
N SER A 726 9.89 -34.89 5.79
CA SER A 726 9.35 -36.12 5.20
C SER A 726 7.82 -36.19 5.33
N VAL A 727 7.21 -36.94 4.43
CA VAL A 727 5.78 -37.25 4.50
C VAL A 727 5.57 -38.46 5.38
N VAL A 728 4.68 -38.38 6.36
CA VAL A 728 4.41 -39.47 7.32
C VAL A 728 2.94 -39.90 7.22
N ARG A 729 2.73 -41.22 7.32
CA ARG A 729 1.41 -41.84 7.30
C ARG A 729 1.40 -43.09 8.19
N ILE A 730 0.20 -43.49 8.61
CA ILE A 730 0.07 -44.76 9.32
C ILE A 730 0.38 -45.95 8.37
N ALA A 731 1.04 -46.96 8.86
CA ALA A 731 1.36 -48.14 8.09
C ALA A 731 0.07 -48.84 7.58
N GLY A 732 0.07 -49.22 6.28
CA GLY A 732 -1.11 -49.80 5.63
C GLY A 732 -2.13 -48.78 5.07
N THR A 733 -1.93 -47.45 5.27
CA THR A 733 -2.76 -46.42 4.62
C THR A 733 -2.21 -46.07 3.23
N PRO A 734 -3.04 -45.55 2.30
CA PRO A 734 -2.58 -45.14 0.98
C PRO A 734 -1.45 -44.12 1.02
N PRO A 735 -0.45 -44.20 0.14
CA PRO A 735 0.70 -43.27 0.13
C PRO A 735 0.33 -41.89 -0.34
N VAL A 736 -0.70 -41.71 -1.13
CA VAL A 736 -1.16 -40.41 -1.64
C VAL A 736 -2.69 -40.28 -1.51
N ARG A 737 -3.14 -39.09 -1.18
CA ARG A 737 -4.56 -38.72 -1.16
C ARG A 737 -4.70 -37.34 -1.72
N LEU A 738 -5.62 -37.14 -2.67
CA LEU A 738 -5.93 -35.78 -3.19
C LEU A 738 -7.02 -35.15 -2.32
N ARG A 739 -6.69 -34.00 -1.73
CA ARG A 739 -7.57 -33.31 -0.78
C ARG A 739 -7.61 -31.81 -1.07
N ARG A 740 -8.68 -31.15 -0.69
CA ARG A 740 -8.71 -29.69 -0.61
C ARG A 740 -7.65 -29.20 0.37
N ARG A 741 -7.15 -28.00 0.16
CA ARG A 741 -6.06 -27.43 0.99
C ARG A 741 -6.37 -27.41 2.49
N GLY A 742 -7.58 -27.02 2.87
CA GLY A 742 -7.89 -26.76 4.26
C GLY A 742 -7.00 -25.67 4.86
N PRO A 743 -6.55 -25.77 6.11
CA PRO A 743 -5.69 -24.78 6.76
C PRO A 743 -4.19 -24.92 6.40
N ARG A 744 -3.82 -25.82 5.48
CA ARG A 744 -2.41 -26.09 5.12
C ARG A 744 -1.83 -24.97 4.25
N SER A 745 -0.59 -24.60 4.52
CA SER A 745 0.24 -23.84 3.57
C SER A 745 0.78 -24.77 2.47
N LEU A 746 1.32 -24.20 1.38
CA LEU A 746 1.91 -25.01 0.29
C LEU A 746 3.03 -25.93 0.80
N ASP A 747 3.80 -25.51 1.81
CA ASP A 747 4.88 -26.31 2.39
C ASP A 747 4.39 -27.43 3.29
N GLU A 748 3.13 -27.43 3.69
CA GLU A 748 2.49 -28.44 4.52
C GLU A 748 1.69 -29.45 3.69
N ILE A 749 1.57 -29.24 2.38
CA ILE A 749 0.93 -30.19 1.46
C ILE A 749 2.00 -31.18 0.99
N PRO A 750 1.75 -32.51 1.08
CA PRO A 750 2.68 -33.53 0.58
C PRO A 750 3.04 -33.30 -0.90
N PRO A 751 4.32 -33.37 -1.28
CA PRO A 751 4.75 -33.19 -2.67
C PRO A 751 4.05 -34.13 -3.65
N SER A 752 3.82 -35.38 -3.26
CA SER A 752 3.06 -36.37 -4.03
C SER A 752 1.60 -35.96 -4.28
N GLU A 753 0.94 -35.34 -3.29
CA GLU A 753 -0.42 -34.79 -3.42
C GLU A 753 -0.44 -33.61 -4.42
N VAL A 754 0.58 -32.75 -4.39
CA VAL A 754 0.75 -31.66 -5.35
C VAL A 754 1.00 -32.20 -6.76
N GLN A 755 1.88 -33.18 -6.90
CA GLN A 755 2.20 -33.77 -8.22
C GLN A 755 0.98 -34.47 -8.83
N LEU A 756 0.19 -35.17 -8.01
CA LEU A 756 -1.04 -35.81 -8.47
C LEU A 756 -2.03 -34.78 -9.04
N ALA A 757 -2.24 -33.67 -8.33
CA ALA A 757 -3.07 -32.57 -8.82
C ALA A 757 -2.49 -31.94 -10.11
N ALA A 758 -1.19 -31.72 -10.15
CA ALA A 758 -0.51 -31.12 -11.30
C ALA A 758 -0.65 -31.96 -12.58
N ARG A 759 -0.40 -33.26 -12.51
CA ARG A 759 -0.50 -34.15 -13.65
C ARG A 759 -1.94 -34.19 -14.19
N ARG A 760 -2.93 -34.24 -13.32
CA ARG A 760 -4.33 -34.23 -13.75
C ARG A 760 -4.76 -32.92 -14.37
N LEU A 761 -4.31 -31.80 -13.83
CA LEU A 761 -4.60 -30.49 -14.43
C LEU A 761 -3.95 -30.35 -15.81
N ALA A 762 -2.74 -30.89 -16.00
CA ALA A 762 -2.09 -30.90 -17.30
C ALA A 762 -2.84 -31.82 -18.30
N ASP A 763 -3.28 -32.99 -17.88
CA ASP A 763 -4.05 -33.94 -18.72
C ASP A 763 -5.40 -33.36 -19.17
N ILE A 764 -6.11 -32.67 -18.27
CA ILE A 764 -7.45 -32.12 -18.56
C ILE A 764 -7.39 -30.85 -19.41
N HIS A 765 -6.46 -29.97 -19.12
CA HIS A 765 -6.39 -28.64 -19.74
C HIS A 765 -5.32 -28.50 -20.81
N GLY A 766 -4.48 -29.52 -21.01
CA GLY A 766 -3.41 -29.53 -22.00
C GLY A 766 -2.27 -28.60 -21.67
N PHE A 767 -2.04 -28.28 -20.39
CA PHE A 767 -0.94 -27.40 -19.98
C PHE A 767 0.41 -28.05 -20.23
N SER A 768 1.36 -27.27 -20.72
CA SER A 768 2.76 -27.70 -20.75
C SER A 768 3.29 -27.81 -19.32
N PRO A 769 3.86 -28.96 -18.90
CA PRO A 769 4.38 -29.14 -17.56
C PRO A 769 5.36 -28.00 -17.15
N GLY A 770 5.15 -27.41 -15.99
CA GLY A 770 6.01 -26.32 -15.49
C GLY A 770 5.79 -24.94 -16.11
N SER A 771 4.84 -24.79 -17.05
CA SER A 771 4.48 -23.45 -17.56
C SER A 771 3.84 -22.59 -16.46
N ASP A 772 3.95 -21.28 -16.60
CA ASP A 772 3.33 -20.32 -15.66
C ASP A 772 1.82 -20.54 -15.49
N GLU A 773 1.13 -20.92 -16.57
CA GLU A 773 -0.29 -21.24 -16.55
C GLU A 773 -0.57 -22.51 -15.75
N HIS A 774 0.25 -23.56 -15.93
CA HIS A 774 0.18 -24.80 -15.18
C HIS A 774 0.44 -24.56 -13.68
N LEU A 775 1.47 -23.80 -13.33
CA LEU A 775 1.79 -23.48 -11.95
C LEU A 775 0.67 -22.67 -11.26
N ARG A 776 0.04 -21.73 -11.97
CA ARG A 776 -1.12 -20.99 -11.46
C ARG A 776 -2.35 -21.86 -11.31
N ALA A 777 -2.58 -22.81 -12.21
CA ALA A 777 -3.67 -23.76 -12.10
C ALA A 777 -3.50 -24.66 -10.86
N ILE A 778 -2.29 -25.17 -10.59
CA ILE A 778 -1.98 -25.94 -9.38
C ILE A 778 -2.25 -25.11 -8.12
N LEU A 779 -1.77 -23.87 -8.07
CA LEU A 779 -2.05 -22.99 -6.95
C LEU A 779 -3.55 -22.71 -6.78
N GLY A 780 -4.25 -22.46 -7.88
CA GLY A 780 -5.70 -22.24 -7.88
C GLY A 780 -6.47 -23.46 -7.36
N PHE A 781 -6.03 -24.69 -7.67
CA PHE A 781 -6.62 -25.90 -7.14
C PHE A 781 -6.53 -25.99 -5.60
N PHE A 782 -5.43 -25.51 -5.04
CA PHE A 782 -5.23 -25.43 -3.59
C PHE A 782 -5.65 -24.07 -2.99
N ASP A 783 -6.48 -23.26 -3.64
CA ASP A 783 -6.93 -21.94 -3.19
C ASP A 783 -5.79 -21.00 -2.78
N LEU A 784 -4.68 -21.04 -3.51
CA LEU A 784 -3.52 -20.19 -3.34
C LEU A 784 -3.48 -19.16 -4.48
N VAL A 785 -3.51 -17.86 -4.15
CA VAL A 785 -3.77 -16.79 -5.12
C VAL A 785 -2.52 -16.28 -5.83
N ARG A 786 -1.33 -16.43 -5.22
CA ARG A 786 -0.10 -15.80 -5.74
C ARG A 786 0.98 -16.81 -6.09
N LEU A 787 1.42 -16.80 -7.34
CA LEU A 787 2.63 -17.46 -7.78
C LEU A 787 3.84 -16.59 -7.37
N THR A 788 4.34 -16.84 -6.15
CA THR A 788 5.59 -16.21 -5.68
C THR A 788 6.79 -16.97 -6.26
N THR A 789 7.95 -16.32 -6.33
CA THR A 789 9.19 -16.99 -6.78
C THR A 789 9.50 -18.26 -5.98
N GLN A 790 9.22 -18.24 -4.67
CA GLN A 790 9.42 -19.39 -3.79
C GLN A 790 8.41 -20.52 -4.08
N ALA A 791 7.13 -20.16 -4.26
CA ALA A 791 6.10 -21.15 -4.62
C ALA A 791 6.37 -21.76 -6.00
N GLY A 792 6.76 -20.96 -6.98
CA GLY A 792 7.16 -21.43 -8.31
C GLY A 792 8.35 -22.38 -8.26
N ALA A 793 9.41 -22.01 -7.55
CA ALA A 793 10.59 -22.86 -7.40
C ALA A 793 10.26 -24.20 -6.71
N ARG A 794 9.39 -24.18 -5.68
CA ARG A 794 8.95 -25.39 -4.99
C ARG A 794 8.09 -26.27 -5.89
N LEU A 795 7.17 -25.68 -6.64
CA LEU A 795 6.33 -26.46 -7.57
C LEU A 795 7.17 -27.09 -8.68
N LEU A 796 8.13 -26.37 -9.24
CA LEU A 796 9.05 -26.94 -10.25
C LEU A 796 9.90 -28.07 -9.67
N ASP A 797 10.45 -27.93 -8.45
CA ASP A 797 11.19 -29.01 -7.78
C ASP A 797 10.32 -30.27 -7.57
N ILE A 798 9.03 -30.07 -7.24
CA ILE A 798 8.07 -31.19 -7.12
C ILE A 798 7.75 -31.83 -8.47
N LEU A 799 7.59 -31.02 -9.52
CA LEU A 799 7.28 -31.51 -10.87
C LEU A 799 8.43 -32.28 -11.51
N ASP A 800 9.68 -31.90 -11.18
CA ASP A 800 10.90 -32.58 -11.69
C ASP A 800 11.17 -33.93 -11.02
N ARG A 801 10.39 -34.33 -10.02
CA ARG A 801 10.55 -35.59 -9.31
C ARG A 801 9.60 -36.68 -9.83
N GLU A 802 9.99 -37.90 -9.68
CA GLU A 802 9.14 -39.08 -10.00
C GLU A 802 8.71 -39.77 -8.71
N PHE A 803 7.38 -39.90 -8.52
CA PHE A 803 6.79 -40.70 -7.45
C PHE A 803 6.07 -41.92 -8.06
N SER A 804 6.70 -43.08 -7.99
CA SER A 804 6.16 -44.34 -8.58
C SER A 804 4.73 -44.63 -8.13
N TYR A 805 4.41 -44.37 -6.88
CA TYR A 805 3.07 -44.60 -6.33
C TYR A 805 2.01 -43.58 -6.83
N VAL A 806 2.40 -42.42 -7.34
CA VAL A 806 1.50 -41.50 -8.06
C VAL A 806 1.14 -42.09 -9.41
N ASP A 807 2.11 -42.70 -10.11
CA ASP A 807 1.88 -43.38 -11.38
C ASP A 807 0.98 -44.60 -11.22
N GLU A 808 1.20 -45.41 -10.17
CA GLU A 808 0.34 -46.55 -9.83
C GLU A 808 -1.09 -46.12 -9.50
N PHE A 809 -1.26 -45.04 -8.74
CA PHE A 809 -2.56 -44.46 -8.41
C PHE A 809 -3.31 -44.02 -9.67
N LEU A 810 -2.61 -43.31 -10.59
CA LEU A 810 -3.21 -42.84 -11.85
C LEU A 810 -3.55 -44.01 -12.81
N LYS A 811 -2.78 -45.11 -12.81
CA LYS A 811 -3.09 -46.31 -13.57
C LYS A 811 -4.34 -47.02 -13.03
N GLY A 812 -4.45 -47.20 -11.73
CA GLY A 812 -5.59 -47.83 -11.09
C GLY A 812 -6.92 -47.05 -11.23
N LEU A 813 -6.87 -45.77 -11.62
CA LEU A 813 -8.06 -44.98 -11.96
C LEU A 813 -8.47 -45.12 -13.45
N ARG A 814 -7.58 -45.64 -14.30
CA ARG A 814 -7.86 -45.86 -15.73
C ARG A 814 -8.40 -47.27 -16.01
N GLU A 815 -8.17 -48.23 -15.10
CA GLU A 815 -8.78 -49.54 -15.03
C GLU A 815 -10.13 -49.49 -14.27
#